data_ce54aa012f981555bd4e4ccb979ad8e6
#
_entry.id   ce54aa012f981555bd4e4ccb979ad8e6
#
_cell.length_a   1.000
_cell.length_b   1.000
_cell.length_c   1.000
_cell.angle_alpha   90.00
_cell.angle_beta   90.00
_cell.angle_gamma   90.00
#
_symmetry.space_group_name_H-M   'P 1'
#
loop_
_entity.id
_entity.type
_entity.pdbx_description
1 polymer ?
#
loop_
_entity_poly.entity_id
_entity_poly.type
_entity_poly.pdbx_seq_one_letter_code
_entity_poly.pdbx_strand_id
1 'polypeptide(L)'
;MSRVTQRALQDQTTSTSSTIIQPGRNCWRVDQADAFHCIQDAADYFRLVRRALLDARDTVFILGWDFSATIDLDPGGDTTEAPTRLDELIAFVSRRRPELKCYILIWDYGALYTLEREPLTRWRLRWRTRRNVRFGFDDHHPVGASHHQKIVVVDDHLAFCGSIDLTGHRWDECSHRLEEPARKSLFGTAYDPYHEVQVMVSGPVATSLGRLVRDRWRSVGYEKMPPIGGGRGDLWPSSVTPELTDVGVAIARTVPPSEGAPAIRECEALFHDSIALAKHTIYIENQYFTDDSLADALSARLQEPDGPEIIVVAPKQCEGWLERRSMGAFRDVAFERMTKADRHGRLRLVYPIASRSRDIPTFIHSKVMIVDDELVRVGSANFARRSMGMDTECDLAVEAAGDVRVRRGIRGIRDRLVAEHLGLEVDEVAKSLARPGSLHRLIDARQTADRALIPITPVGDHGATASATLKATIDPDEPIGFGPTLAHLVPPVDATGGGSPLRLWILPAIAVVAAMASASVINTRPEFQSIRDALAGTSSVPSALWMGTMAFVGAGLLLVPLELLTIAAAVAFGAARGFGVAALGSIALAVIGYAAGRAIGADGVARWISRRSYRSVRQVGAHGVAGVIVLRLSSVAGTGAIHLLCGAGRVRFLAYMAGTIIGIAPALVALSVLGGLLRDNLLQPSVTNGLATIAAAVVLIILAGIIRMFLLIRQFAPSMTSQRHRAEFG
;
A
#
# COMPACT_ATOMS: atom_id res chain seq x y z
N MET A 1 47.68 37.75 31.67
CA MET A 1 46.83 36.62 31.12
C MET A 1 47.79 35.67 30.42
N SER A 2 47.92 34.47 30.93
CA SER A 2 49.04 33.56 30.72
C SER A 2 48.75 32.72 29.42
N ARG A 3 49.85 32.43 28.68
CA ARG A 3 49.85 31.54 27.48
C ARG A 3 49.24 30.15 27.70
N VAL A 4 48.93 29.79 28.94
CA VAL A 4 48.26 28.54 29.31
C VAL A 4 46.74 28.59 29.01
N THR A 5 46.12 29.79 29.09
CA THR A 5 44.67 29.96 28.83
C THR A 5 44.34 30.02 27.33
N GLN A 6 45.32 30.35 26.50
CA GLN A 6 45.15 30.32 25.03
C GLN A 6 45.30 28.91 24.42
N ARG A 7 46.06 28.01 25.06
CA ARG A 7 46.18 26.62 24.63
C ARG A 7 44.95 25.78 24.98
N ALA A 8 44.28 26.09 26.10
CA ALA A 8 43.04 25.40 26.47
C ALA A 8 41.81 25.77 25.62
N LEU A 9 41.87 26.91 24.88
CA LEU A 9 40.84 27.33 23.93
C LEU A 9 41.14 26.88 22.50
N GLN A 10 42.35 26.40 22.20
CA GLN A 10 42.70 25.84 20.88
C GLN A 10 42.57 24.34 20.80
N ASP A 11 42.49 23.59 21.90
CA ASP A 11 42.28 22.15 21.93
C ASP A 11 40.79 21.76 21.96
N GLN A 12 39.87 22.73 21.85
CA GLN A 12 38.41 22.48 21.59
C GLN A 12 38.03 22.60 20.12
N THR A 13 38.94 22.52 19.18
CA THR A 13 38.61 22.13 17.81
C THR A 13 38.45 20.63 17.79
N THR A 14 37.38 20.16 18.43
CA THR A 14 36.84 18.85 18.25
C THR A 14 36.58 18.63 16.74
N SER A 15 37.25 17.65 16.19
CA SER A 15 36.85 16.95 14.99
C SER A 15 35.31 16.83 15.01
N THR A 16 34.61 17.71 14.29
CA THR A 16 33.22 17.53 13.99
C THR A 16 33.15 16.31 13.07
N SER A 17 33.00 15.11 13.65
CA SER A 17 32.53 13.97 12.87
C SER A 17 31.22 14.42 12.24
N SER A 18 31.18 14.50 10.92
CA SER A 18 29.96 14.85 10.20
C SER A 18 28.91 13.79 10.54
N THR A 19 27.91 14.15 11.30
CA THR A 19 26.78 13.26 11.58
C THR A 19 25.96 13.08 10.33
N ILE A 20 25.52 11.85 10.07
CA ILE A 20 24.65 11.50 8.95
C ILE A 20 23.28 12.13 9.16
N ILE A 21 22.75 12.02 10.38
CA ILE A 21 21.41 12.48 10.73
C ILE A 21 21.39 14.00 10.90
N GLN A 22 20.56 14.70 10.11
CA GLN A 22 20.40 16.15 10.08
C GLN A 22 18.92 16.55 10.17
N PRO A 23 18.40 16.93 11.36
CA PRO A 23 17.02 17.37 11.51
C PRO A 23 16.65 18.53 10.57
N GLY A 24 15.46 18.45 9.97
CA GLY A 24 14.97 19.43 8.98
C GLY A 24 15.51 19.23 7.55
N ARG A 25 16.41 18.27 7.33
CA ARG A 25 16.92 17.92 6.01
C ARG A 25 16.62 16.45 5.65
N ASN A 26 17.19 15.49 6.38
CA ASN A 26 17.03 14.07 6.11
C ASN A 26 16.25 13.33 7.22
N CYS A 27 15.74 14.06 8.18
CA CYS A 27 14.74 13.60 9.13
C CYS A 27 13.92 14.77 9.64
N TRP A 28 12.72 14.51 10.11
CA TRP A 28 11.86 15.51 10.73
C TRP A 28 12.46 16.01 12.05
N ARG A 29 12.89 15.07 12.89
CA ARG A 29 13.41 15.33 14.23
C ARG A 29 14.17 14.12 14.76
N VAL A 30 14.95 14.37 15.80
CA VAL A 30 15.56 13.34 16.63
C VAL A 30 14.99 13.46 18.03
N ASP A 31 14.45 12.39 18.56
CA ASP A 31 13.94 12.31 19.94
C ASP A 31 14.60 11.15 20.68
N GLN A 32 14.67 11.25 22.00
CA GLN A 32 15.21 10.20 22.83
C GLN A 32 14.26 8.99 22.87
N ALA A 33 14.82 7.81 22.76
CA ALA A 33 14.18 6.55 23.11
C ALA A 33 14.76 6.06 24.43
N ASP A 34 13.89 5.75 25.39
CA ASP A 34 14.30 5.10 26.64
C ASP A 34 14.79 3.68 26.34
N ALA A 35 14.11 3.01 25.40
CA ALA A 35 14.48 1.70 24.90
C ALA A 35 14.15 1.58 23.39
N PHE A 36 14.97 0.81 22.68
CA PHE A 36 14.84 0.50 21.26
C PHE A 36 15.09 -0.99 21.04
N HIS A 37 14.19 -1.65 20.31
CA HIS A 37 14.32 -3.05 19.95
C HIS A 37 13.90 -3.29 18.50
N CYS A 38 14.76 -4.00 17.76
CA CYS A 38 14.51 -4.41 16.39
C CYS A 38 13.88 -5.80 16.38
N ILE A 39 12.59 -5.88 16.05
CA ILE A 39 11.80 -7.11 16.01
C ILE A 39 11.97 -7.76 14.64
N GLN A 40 12.34 -9.02 14.62
CA GLN A 40 12.39 -9.84 13.40
C GLN A 40 11.11 -10.65 13.31
N ASP A 41 10.48 -10.61 12.15
CA ASP A 41 9.27 -11.31 11.77
C ASP A 41 7.99 -10.98 12.54
N ALA A 42 6.87 -11.31 11.89
CA ALA A 42 5.57 -10.87 12.36
C ALA A 42 5.07 -11.64 13.58
N ALA A 43 5.55 -12.86 13.84
CA ALA A 43 5.12 -13.64 15.00
C ALA A 43 5.45 -12.91 16.32
N ASP A 44 6.68 -12.43 16.46
CA ASP A 44 7.10 -11.69 17.65
C ASP A 44 6.45 -10.30 17.70
N TYR A 45 6.35 -9.61 16.57
CA TYR A 45 5.64 -8.34 16.49
C TYR A 45 4.18 -8.47 16.93
N PHE A 46 3.47 -9.47 16.45
CA PHE A 46 2.05 -9.68 16.79
C PHE A 46 1.86 -10.00 18.27
N ARG A 47 2.73 -10.85 18.85
CA ARG A 47 2.71 -11.13 20.30
C ARG A 47 2.96 -9.85 21.13
N LEU A 48 3.93 -9.02 20.72
CA LEU A 48 4.24 -7.76 21.41
C LEU A 48 3.11 -6.75 21.27
N VAL A 49 2.48 -6.61 20.10
CA VAL A 49 1.29 -5.77 19.93
C VAL A 49 0.14 -6.28 20.78
N ARG A 50 -0.13 -7.59 20.83
CA ARG A 50 -1.14 -8.19 21.71
C ARG A 50 -0.90 -7.78 23.16
N ARG A 51 0.33 -7.89 23.63
CA ARG A 51 0.70 -7.48 24.99
C ARG A 51 0.50 -5.99 25.21
N ALA A 52 0.98 -5.15 24.32
CA ALA A 52 0.82 -3.70 24.40
C ALA A 52 -0.66 -3.27 24.44
N LEU A 53 -1.53 -3.90 23.65
CA LEU A 53 -2.96 -3.65 23.66
C LEU A 53 -3.61 -4.05 25.00
N LEU A 54 -3.17 -5.15 25.62
CA LEU A 54 -3.64 -5.58 26.92
C LEU A 54 -3.22 -4.63 28.04
N ASP A 55 -2.06 -4.00 27.93
CA ASP A 55 -1.53 -3.08 28.95
C ASP A 55 -1.97 -1.63 28.72
N ALA A 56 -2.49 -1.28 27.51
CA ALA A 56 -2.97 0.05 27.16
C ALA A 56 -3.99 0.62 28.13
N ARG A 57 -3.87 1.89 28.52
CA ARG A 57 -4.72 2.55 29.51
C ARG A 57 -5.52 3.73 28.98
N ASP A 58 -4.87 4.58 28.18
CA ASP A 58 -5.41 5.87 27.74
C ASP A 58 -5.76 5.88 26.23
N THR A 59 -4.80 5.51 25.39
CA THR A 59 -4.96 5.63 23.93
C THR A 59 -4.21 4.52 23.17
N VAL A 60 -4.85 4.04 22.11
CA VAL A 60 -4.22 3.18 21.10
C VAL A 60 -4.43 3.81 19.73
N PHE A 61 -3.37 3.97 18.97
CA PHE A 61 -3.39 4.42 17.58
C PHE A 61 -2.82 3.33 16.68
N ILE A 62 -3.55 2.99 15.62
CA ILE A 62 -3.09 2.05 14.59
C ILE A 62 -3.21 2.77 13.24
N LEU A 63 -2.07 2.97 12.57
CA LEU A 63 -1.95 3.52 11.24
C LEU A 63 -1.34 2.46 10.33
N GLY A 64 -1.99 2.14 9.21
CA GLY A 64 -1.50 1.09 8.32
C GLY A 64 -1.88 1.31 6.86
N TRP A 65 -1.18 0.59 6.00
CA TRP A 65 -1.52 0.43 4.60
C TRP A 65 -2.67 -0.55 4.44
N ASP A 66 -2.64 -1.66 5.20
CA ASP A 66 -3.69 -2.66 5.29
C ASP A 66 -4.00 -3.02 6.75
N PHE A 67 -5.17 -3.59 6.99
CA PHE A 67 -5.61 -4.01 8.30
C PHE A 67 -6.66 -5.13 8.18
N SER A 68 -6.40 -6.23 8.84
CA SER A 68 -7.39 -7.30 8.98
C SER A 68 -7.76 -7.51 10.44
N ALA A 69 -9.04 -7.34 10.74
CA ALA A 69 -9.55 -7.51 12.09
C ALA A 69 -9.53 -8.98 12.56
N THR A 70 -9.51 -9.94 11.63
CA THR A 70 -9.61 -11.37 11.94
C THR A 70 -8.27 -12.09 12.06
N ILE A 71 -7.14 -11.38 11.94
CA ILE A 71 -5.84 -12.02 12.15
C ILE A 71 -5.72 -12.56 13.58
N ASP A 72 -5.04 -13.67 13.70
CA ASP A 72 -4.62 -14.23 14.98
C ASP A 72 -3.22 -13.70 15.30
N LEU A 73 -3.10 -12.96 16.41
CA LEU A 73 -1.83 -12.35 16.83
C LEU A 73 -0.90 -13.35 17.53
N ASP A 74 -1.43 -14.49 17.97
CA ASP A 74 -0.66 -15.50 18.68
C ASP A 74 -1.28 -16.88 18.44
N PRO A 75 -1.11 -17.43 17.21
CA PRO A 75 -1.68 -18.71 16.85
C PRO A 75 -1.19 -19.84 17.79
N GLY A 76 -2.13 -20.54 18.41
CA GLY A 76 -1.84 -21.56 19.42
C GLY A 76 -1.46 -21.04 20.80
N GLY A 77 -1.47 -19.72 21.00
CA GLY A 77 -1.22 -19.07 22.29
C GLY A 77 -2.34 -19.27 23.30
N ASP A 78 -2.05 -18.92 24.54
CA ASP A 78 -3.03 -19.02 25.64
C ASP A 78 -4.16 -18.00 25.48
N THR A 79 -5.39 -18.50 25.38
CA THR A 79 -6.62 -17.71 25.28
C THR A 79 -7.37 -17.59 26.62
N THR A 80 -6.87 -18.19 27.70
CA THR A 80 -7.55 -18.21 29.01
C THR A 80 -7.68 -16.81 29.62
N GLU A 81 -6.66 -15.97 29.47
CA GLU A 81 -6.68 -14.60 29.98
C GLU A 81 -7.30 -13.58 29.01
N ALA A 82 -7.02 -13.73 27.70
CA ALA A 82 -7.48 -12.80 26.67
C ALA A 82 -7.45 -13.43 25.27
N PRO A 83 -8.32 -13.00 24.35
CA PRO A 83 -8.34 -13.48 22.98
C PRO A 83 -7.01 -13.21 22.25
N THR A 84 -6.67 -14.11 21.31
CA THR A 84 -5.53 -13.93 20.39
C THR A 84 -5.94 -13.23 19.10
N ARG A 85 -7.21 -13.34 18.70
CA ARG A 85 -7.74 -12.71 17.50
C ARG A 85 -7.95 -11.20 17.69
N LEU A 86 -7.46 -10.39 16.76
CA LEU A 86 -7.36 -8.94 16.90
C LEU A 86 -8.72 -8.25 17.15
N ASP A 87 -9.80 -8.61 16.43
CA ASP A 87 -11.12 -8.01 16.64
C ASP A 87 -11.72 -8.36 18.02
N GLU A 88 -11.48 -9.58 18.48
CA GLU A 88 -11.91 -10.04 19.79
C GLU A 88 -11.09 -9.39 20.91
N LEU A 89 -9.78 -9.24 20.71
CA LEU A 89 -8.88 -8.55 21.62
C LEU A 89 -9.24 -7.08 21.77
N ILE A 90 -9.43 -6.34 20.67
CA ILE A 90 -9.86 -4.94 20.71
C ILE A 90 -11.21 -4.82 21.42
N ALA A 91 -12.15 -5.71 21.13
CA ALA A 91 -13.45 -5.74 21.80
C ALA A 91 -13.32 -6.04 23.29
N PHE A 92 -12.46 -6.99 23.68
CA PHE A 92 -12.18 -7.34 25.07
C PHE A 92 -11.59 -6.15 25.83
N VAL A 93 -10.55 -5.52 25.33
CA VAL A 93 -9.89 -4.37 25.95
C VAL A 93 -10.83 -3.17 26.03
N SER A 94 -11.59 -2.88 24.94
CA SER A 94 -12.54 -1.76 24.91
C SER A 94 -13.70 -1.91 25.92
N ARG A 95 -14.10 -3.14 26.23
CA ARG A 95 -15.11 -3.43 27.27
C ARG A 95 -14.55 -3.34 28.68
N ARG A 96 -13.32 -3.83 28.88
CA ARG A 96 -12.64 -3.83 30.19
C ARG A 96 -12.22 -2.44 30.63
N ARG A 97 -11.89 -1.55 29.66
CA ARG A 97 -11.46 -0.16 29.88
C ARG A 97 -12.30 0.79 29.00
N PRO A 98 -13.49 1.21 29.46
CA PRO A 98 -14.36 2.09 28.67
C PRO A 98 -13.78 3.46 28.37
N GLU A 99 -12.83 3.97 29.17
CA GLU A 99 -12.09 5.22 29.01
C GLU A 99 -11.01 5.15 27.94
N LEU A 100 -10.44 3.96 27.68
CA LEU A 100 -9.44 3.75 26.63
C LEU A 100 -10.04 4.12 25.28
N LYS A 101 -9.32 4.91 24.50
CA LYS A 101 -9.70 5.33 23.15
C LYS A 101 -8.80 4.68 22.12
N CYS A 102 -9.39 3.90 21.22
CA CYS A 102 -8.68 3.25 20.13
C CYS A 102 -9.05 3.91 18.79
N TYR A 103 -8.04 4.28 18.01
CA TYR A 103 -8.16 4.92 16.70
C TYR A 103 -7.41 4.09 15.66
N ILE A 104 -8.12 3.67 14.63
CA ILE A 104 -7.57 2.87 13.53
C ILE A 104 -7.78 3.66 12.25
N LEU A 105 -6.69 4.00 11.55
CA LEU A 105 -6.71 4.76 10.31
C LEU A 105 -5.94 3.98 9.23
N ILE A 106 -6.64 3.61 8.18
CA ILE A 106 -6.11 2.75 7.13
C ILE A 106 -6.25 3.48 5.79
N TRP A 107 -5.29 3.29 4.91
CA TRP A 107 -5.36 3.82 3.56
C TRP A 107 -6.63 3.38 2.84
N ASP A 108 -7.31 4.34 2.20
CA ASP A 108 -8.49 4.05 1.40
C ASP A 108 -8.07 3.62 -0.01
N TYR A 109 -8.15 2.34 -0.26
CA TYR A 109 -7.85 1.79 -1.58
C TYR A 109 -8.87 2.22 -2.62
N GLY A 110 -8.38 2.50 -3.82
CA GLY A 110 -9.24 2.41 -5.00
C GLY A 110 -9.79 0.98 -5.19
N ALA A 111 -10.86 0.85 -5.97
CA ALA A 111 -11.60 -0.41 -6.18
C ALA A 111 -10.73 -1.63 -6.59
N LEU A 112 -9.50 -1.42 -7.03
CA LEU A 112 -8.61 -2.46 -7.55
C LEU A 112 -8.21 -3.51 -6.50
N TYR A 113 -8.05 -3.11 -5.25
CA TYR A 113 -7.57 -3.98 -4.16
C TYR A 113 -8.67 -4.46 -3.21
N THR A 114 -9.94 -4.13 -3.49
CA THR A 114 -11.08 -4.47 -2.61
C THR A 114 -11.27 -5.98 -2.45
N LEU A 115 -10.83 -6.78 -3.43
CA LEU A 115 -10.95 -8.24 -3.41
C LEU A 115 -9.88 -8.94 -2.57
N GLU A 116 -8.77 -8.27 -2.26
CA GLU A 116 -7.64 -8.82 -1.51
C GLU A 116 -7.78 -8.56 0.00
N ARG A 117 -8.65 -7.63 0.39
CA ARG A 117 -8.89 -7.23 1.79
C ARG A 117 -9.98 -8.04 2.48
N GLU A 118 -9.91 -8.06 3.80
CA GLU A 118 -10.99 -8.56 4.63
C GLU A 118 -12.26 -7.72 4.39
N PRO A 119 -13.35 -8.33 3.88
CA PRO A 119 -14.60 -7.62 3.70
C PRO A 119 -15.24 -7.26 5.04
N LEU A 120 -15.88 -6.09 5.10
CA LEU A 120 -16.69 -5.66 6.26
C LEU A 120 -15.93 -5.44 7.59
N THR A 121 -14.60 -5.27 7.57
CA THR A 121 -13.76 -5.01 8.75
C THR A 121 -14.33 -3.90 9.63
N ARG A 122 -14.71 -2.74 9.03
CA ARG A 122 -15.33 -1.61 9.74
C ARG A 122 -16.64 -1.98 10.44
N TRP A 123 -17.49 -2.78 9.78
CA TRP A 123 -18.76 -3.25 10.33
C TRP A 123 -18.54 -4.21 11.48
N ARG A 124 -17.62 -5.14 11.31
CA ARG A 124 -17.25 -6.13 12.34
C ARG A 124 -16.76 -5.44 13.60
N LEU A 125 -15.81 -4.53 13.50
CA LEU A 125 -15.32 -3.75 14.65
C LEU A 125 -16.43 -2.94 15.29
N ARG A 126 -17.27 -2.25 14.50
CA ARG A 126 -18.38 -1.44 15.03
C ARG A 126 -19.43 -2.25 15.80
N TRP A 127 -19.70 -3.47 15.39
CA TRP A 127 -20.66 -4.34 16.08
C TRP A 127 -20.08 -5.00 17.34
N ARG A 128 -18.79 -5.31 17.32
CA ARG A 128 -18.12 -5.98 18.43
C ARG A 128 -17.62 -5.03 19.51
N THR A 129 -17.30 -3.78 19.15
CA THR A 129 -16.66 -2.81 20.04
C THR A 129 -17.62 -1.71 20.52
N ARG A 130 -17.20 -0.99 21.55
CA ARG A 130 -17.92 0.17 22.07
C ARG A 130 -17.58 1.45 21.25
N ARG A 131 -18.22 2.58 21.58
CA ARG A 131 -18.00 3.89 20.95
C ARG A 131 -16.59 4.45 21.15
N ASN A 132 -15.80 3.88 22.04
CA ASN A 132 -14.41 4.24 22.29
C ASN A 132 -13.44 3.70 21.23
N VAL A 133 -13.87 2.82 20.32
CA VAL A 133 -13.10 2.37 19.15
C VAL A 133 -13.60 3.10 17.89
N ARG A 134 -12.70 3.75 17.18
CA ARG A 134 -12.98 4.51 15.96
C ARG A 134 -12.14 3.98 14.81
N PHE A 135 -12.79 3.67 13.72
CA PHE A 135 -12.16 3.19 12.49
C PHE A 135 -12.42 4.16 11.36
N GLY A 136 -11.38 4.62 10.69
CA GLY A 136 -11.43 5.52 9.56
C GLY A 136 -10.62 5.02 8.37
N PHE A 137 -10.98 5.50 7.18
CA PHE A 137 -10.17 5.38 5.98
C PHE A 137 -9.55 6.74 5.65
N ASP A 138 -8.31 6.71 5.16
CA ASP A 138 -7.58 7.89 4.75
C ASP A 138 -7.54 7.97 3.22
N ASP A 139 -8.37 8.85 2.68
CA ASP A 139 -8.48 9.21 1.26
C ASP A 139 -7.73 10.51 0.92
N HIS A 140 -7.01 11.08 1.90
CA HIS A 140 -6.32 12.37 1.74
C HIS A 140 -4.94 12.21 1.13
N HIS A 141 -4.89 11.75 -0.11
CA HIS A 141 -3.67 11.57 -0.89
C HIS A 141 -3.87 11.91 -2.37
N PRO A 142 -2.82 12.24 -3.12
CA PRO A 142 -2.88 12.39 -4.57
C PRO A 142 -3.34 11.10 -5.26
N VAL A 143 -3.87 11.24 -6.48
CA VAL A 143 -4.29 10.08 -7.27
C VAL A 143 -3.08 9.19 -7.57
N GLY A 144 -3.21 7.90 -7.29
CA GLY A 144 -2.15 6.91 -7.47
C GLY A 144 -1.17 6.78 -6.31
N ALA A 145 -1.23 7.68 -5.31
CA ALA A 145 -0.44 7.57 -4.08
C ALA A 145 -1.07 6.59 -3.09
N SER A 146 -0.24 6.06 -2.19
CA SER A 146 -0.68 5.26 -1.06
C SER A 146 -0.21 5.83 0.27
N HIS A 147 -0.93 5.47 1.32
CA HIS A 147 -0.46 5.68 2.68
C HIS A 147 0.25 4.42 3.14
N HIS A 148 1.60 4.45 3.08
CA HIS A 148 2.40 3.26 3.30
C HIS A 148 3.04 3.18 4.69
N GLN A 149 2.81 4.16 5.56
CA GLN A 149 3.25 4.15 6.96
C GLN A 149 2.56 3.03 7.76
N LYS A 150 3.31 2.34 8.61
CA LYS A 150 2.82 1.30 9.53
C LYS A 150 3.28 1.64 10.93
N ILE A 151 2.36 2.18 11.73
CA ILE A 151 2.66 2.72 13.05
C ILE A 151 1.58 2.28 14.05
N VAL A 152 2.01 1.72 15.18
CA VAL A 152 1.15 1.50 16.34
C VAL A 152 1.70 2.31 17.49
N VAL A 153 0.87 3.09 18.18
CA VAL A 153 1.28 3.86 19.35
C VAL A 153 0.33 3.57 20.51
N VAL A 154 0.88 3.26 21.67
CA VAL A 154 0.14 2.96 22.89
C VAL A 154 0.51 3.99 23.96
N ASP A 155 -0.51 4.69 24.45
CA ASP A 155 -0.44 5.67 25.54
C ASP A 155 0.64 6.77 25.32
N ASP A 156 0.99 7.07 24.06
CA ASP A 156 2.05 8.00 23.66
C ASP A 156 3.44 7.66 24.26
N HIS A 157 3.63 6.48 24.80
CA HIS A 157 4.85 6.04 25.48
C HIS A 157 5.53 4.84 24.83
N LEU A 158 4.78 3.90 24.26
CA LEU A 158 5.28 2.76 23.49
C LEU A 158 4.83 2.89 22.04
N ALA A 159 5.73 2.67 21.08
CA ALA A 159 5.37 2.70 19.68
C ALA A 159 6.08 1.60 18.89
N PHE A 160 5.43 1.18 17.80
CA PHE A 160 5.97 0.29 16.79
C PHE A 160 5.96 1.01 15.44
N CYS A 161 7.06 0.91 14.67
CA CYS A 161 7.19 1.49 13.34
C CYS A 161 8.10 0.60 12.48
N GLY A 162 7.70 0.32 11.23
CA GLY A 162 8.51 -0.52 10.33
C GLY A 162 7.76 -1.02 9.12
N SER A 163 7.99 -2.27 8.73
CA SER A 163 7.43 -2.84 7.51
C SER A 163 6.11 -3.58 7.68
N ILE A 164 5.72 -3.96 8.90
CA ILE A 164 4.67 -4.93 9.20
C ILE A 164 3.32 -4.27 9.43
N ASP A 165 2.35 -4.55 8.56
CA ASP A 165 0.93 -4.23 8.79
C ASP A 165 0.26 -5.26 9.70
N LEU A 166 -0.78 -4.87 10.43
CA LEU A 166 -1.66 -5.78 11.18
C LEU A 166 -2.67 -6.42 10.22
N THR A 167 -2.19 -7.28 9.34
CA THR A 167 -3.00 -7.96 8.31
C THR A 167 -2.60 -9.42 8.12
N GLY A 168 -3.38 -10.16 7.36
CA GLY A 168 -3.08 -11.54 6.99
C GLY A 168 -1.87 -11.66 6.05
N HIS A 169 -1.36 -12.89 5.88
CA HIS A 169 -0.23 -13.19 4.99
C HIS A 169 1.08 -12.50 5.41
N ARG A 170 1.28 -12.35 6.75
CA ARG A 170 2.50 -11.75 7.32
C ARG A 170 3.17 -12.65 8.36
N TRP A 171 2.37 -13.46 9.06
CA TRP A 171 2.83 -14.23 10.20
C TRP A 171 3.91 -15.24 9.78
N ASP A 172 5.09 -15.14 10.35
CA ASP A 172 6.16 -16.13 10.28
C ASP A 172 7.09 -15.97 11.49
N GLU A 173 7.95 -16.93 11.73
CA GLU A 173 8.98 -16.92 12.76
C GLU A 173 10.37 -16.97 12.11
N CYS A 174 11.41 -16.46 12.77
CA CYS A 174 12.81 -16.45 12.29
C CYS A 174 13.34 -17.87 11.91
N SER A 175 12.69 -18.91 12.41
CA SER A 175 13.00 -20.29 12.04
C SER A 175 12.61 -20.63 10.60
N HIS A 176 11.64 -19.95 10.02
CA HIS A 176 11.09 -20.16 8.66
C HIS A 176 10.83 -21.64 8.36
N ARG A 177 10.23 -22.36 9.30
CA ARG A 177 9.94 -23.81 9.13
C ARG A 177 9.11 -24.01 7.87
N LEU A 178 9.44 -25.04 7.09
CA LEU A 178 8.73 -25.31 5.83
C LEU A 178 7.27 -25.68 6.07
N GLU A 179 7.01 -26.49 7.10
CA GLU A 179 5.67 -26.89 7.51
C GLU A 179 5.29 -26.14 8.78
N GLU A 180 4.66 -24.97 8.60
CA GLU A 180 4.22 -24.12 9.69
C GLU A 180 2.69 -23.95 9.64
N PRO A 181 1.94 -24.63 10.55
CA PRO A 181 0.48 -24.60 10.57
C PRO A 181 -0.12 -23.22 10.79
N ALA A 182 0.60 -22.32 11.46
CA ALA A 182 0.17 -20.94 11.72
C ALA A 182 0.28 -20.03 10.49
N ARG A 183 1.15 -20.39 9.53
CA ARG A 183 1.40 -19.61 8.32
C ARG A 183 0.30 -19.82 7.27
N LYS A 184 -0.86 -19.18 7.53
CA LYS A 184 -2.07 -19.26 6.69
C LYS A 184 -2.61 -17.88 6.36
N SER A 185 -3.07 -17.73 5.12
CA SER A 185 -3.82 -16.55 4.69
C SER A 185 -5.16 -16.44 5.46
N LEU A 186 -5.85 -15.30 5.31
CA LEU A 186 -7.19 -15.09 5.87
C LEU A 186 -8.22 -16.14 5.43
N PHE A 187 -7.99 -16.79 4.29
CA PHE A 187 -8.84 -17.84 3.72
C PHE A 187 -8.34 -19.26 4.04
N GLY A 188 -7.34 -19.40 4.94
CA GLY A 188 -6.80 -20.68 5.35
C GLY A 188 -5.79 -21.32 4.41
N THR A 189 -5.41 -20.67 3.32
CA THR A 189 -4.38 -21.14 2.38
C THR A 189 -2.98 -20.93 2.98
N ALA A 190 -2.16 -21.97 2.99
CA ALA A 190 -0.75 -21.85 3.39
C ALA A 190 0.03 -21.01 2.37
N TYR A 191 1.05 -20.30 2.85
CA TYR A 191 1.98 -19.51 2.03
C TYR A 191 3.43 -19.79 2.41
N ASP A 192 4.36 -19.38 1.52
CA ASP A 192 5.78 -19.59 1.69
C ASP A 192 6.36 -18.71 2.82
N PRO A 193 7.56 -19.02 3.34
CA PRO A 193 8.26 -18.23 4.36
C PRO A 193 8.32 -16.74 4.03
N TYR A 194 8.16 -15.91 5.05
CA TYR A 194 8.00 -14.46 4.92
C TYR A 194 8.82 -13.71 5.96
N HIS A 195 9.71 -12.81 5.52
CA HIS A 195 10.58 -12.05 6.40
C HIS A 195 10.25 -10.56 6.40
N GLU A 196 10.08 -10.01 7.59
CA GLU A 196 9.80 -8.58 7.84
C GLU A 196 10.52 -8.09 9.09
N VAL A 197 10.69 -6.77 9.17
CA VAL A 197 11.34 -6.13 10.33
C VAL A 197 10.52 -4.96 10.83
N GLN A 198 10.36 -4.90 12.15
CA GLN A 198 9.66 -3.81 12.87
C GLN A 198 10.55 -3.28 13.98
N VAL A 199 10.35 -2.03 14.37
CA VAL A 199 11.01 -1.44 15.54
C VAL A 199 9.98 -1.18 16.63
N MET A 200 10.32 -1.53 17.87
CA MET A 200 9.61 -1.13 19.08
C MET A 200 10.47 -0.10 19.81
N VAL A 201 9.86 1.04 20.18
CA VAL A 201 10.51 2.13 20.91
C VAL A 201 9.65 2.63 22.06
N SER A 202 10.28 3.09 23.13
CA SER A 202 9.60 3.76 24.25
C SER A 202 10.15 5.16 24.49
N GLY A 203 9.38 5.97 25.22
CA GLY A 203 9.78 7.31 25.63
C GLY A 203 9.38 8.42 24.64
N PRO A 204 10.12 9.55 24.59
CA PRO A 204 9.79 10.75 23.81
C PRO A 204 9.58 10.50 22.32
N VAL A 205 10.31 9.57 21.71
CA VAL A 205 10.15 9.20 20.30
C VAL A 205 8.76 8.62 20.03
N ALA A 206 8.20 7.80 20.93
CA ALA A 206 6.85 7.27 20.80
C ALA A 206 5.80 8.39 20.86
N THR A 207 6.01 9.39 21.71
CA THR A 207 5.18 10.61 21.76
C THR A 207 5.17 11.34 20.42
N SER A 208 6.32 11.42 19.74
CA SER A 208 6.43 12.08 18.43
C SER A 208 5.76 11.29 17.31
N LEU A 209 5.85 9.96 17.33
CA LEU A 209 5.03 9.10 16.44
C LEU A 209 3.54 9.29 16.71
N GLY A 210 3.11 9.43 17.97
CA GLY A 210 1.75 9.79 18.36
C GLY A 210 1.29 11.15 17.80
N ARG A 211 2.18 12.15 17.71
CA ARG A 211 1.89 13.43 17.02
C ARG A 211 1.67 13.22 15.53
N LEU A 212 2.55 12.46 14.86
CA LEU A 212 2.43 12.14 13.44
C LEU A 212 1.07 11.48 13.13
N VAL A 213 0.65 10.50 13.91
CA VAL A 213 -0.64 9.81 13.72
C VAL A 213 -1.80 10.78 13.94
N ARG A 214 -1.74 11.68 14.92
CA ARG A 214 -2.77 12.71 15.15
C ARG A 214 -2.85 13.70 14.01
N ASP A 215 -1.72 14.09 13.41
CA ASP A 215 -1.66 14.98 12.25
C ASP A 215 -2.35 14.32 11.05
N ARG A 216 -2.06 13.04 10.81
CA ARG A 216 -2.73 12.24 9.78
C ARG A 216 -4.24 12.14 10.01
N TRP A 217 -4.68 11.83 11.23
CA TRP A 217 -6.11 11.77 11.57
C TRP A 217 -6.82 13.11 11.35
N ARG A 218 -6.16 14.23 11.68
CA ARG A 218 -6.71 15.57 11.48
C ARG A 218 -6.82 15.96 10.00
N SER A 219 -5.84 15.57 9.17
CA SER A 219 -5.86 15.91 7.73
C SER A 219 -7.07 15.31 7.01
N VAL A 220 -7.53 14.13 7.44
CA VAL A 220 -8.77 13.50 6.92
C VAL A 220 -10.05 14.20 7.38
N GLY A 221 -9.95 15.13 8.34
CA GLY A 221 -11.10 15.89 8.85
C GLY A 221 -11.97 15.13 9.85
N TYR A 222 -11.45 14.08 10.47
CA TYR A 222 -12.13 13.41 11.58
C TYR A 222 -12.12 14.26 12.85
N GLU A 223 -12.93 13.86 13.85
CA GLU A 223 -13.03 14.55 15.12
C GLU A 223 -11.66 14.71 15.82
N LYS A 224 -11.57 15.74 16.68
CA LYS A 224 -10.36 15.98 17.46
C LYS A 224 -10.02 14.74 18.30
N MET A 225 -8.79 14.28 18.17
CA MET A 225 -8.23 13.26 19.05
C MET A 225 -7.91 13.84 20.44
N PRO A 226 -7.80 13.01 21.49
CA PRO A 226 -7.31 13.45 22.78
C PRO A 226 -5.92 14.10 22.64
N PRO A 227 -5.61 15.08 23.49
CA PRO A 227 -4.27 15.63 23.54
C PRO A 227 -3.27 14.52 23.90
N ILE A 228 -1.99 14.81 23.70
CA ILE A 228 -0.92 13.92 24.11
C ILE A 228 -1.05 13.69 25.62
N GLY A 229 -1.19 12.42 26.02
CA GLY A 229 -1.17 12.01 27.42
C GLY A 229 0.27 12.03 27.95
N GLY A 230 0.45 12.36 29.21
CA GLY A 230 1.72 12.02 29.88
C GLY A 230 1.68 10.52 30.18
N GLY A 231 2.38 9.71 29.39
CA GLY A 231 2.41 8.25 29.51
C GLY A 231 2.55 7.82 30.98
N ARG A 232 1.62 7.02 31.46
CA ARG A 232 1.60 6.53 32.85
C ARG A 232 2.07 5.07 32.87
N GLY A 233 3.30 4.87 33.32
CA GLY A 233 3.87 3.55 33.57
C GLY A 233 4.78 3.03 32.47
N ASP A 234 5.57 2.06 32.84
CA ASP A 234 6.42 1.34 31.92
C ASP A 234 5.58 0.32 31.14
N LEU A 235 5.47 0.53 29.84
CA LEU A 235 4.76 -0.37 28.91
C LEU A 235 5.75 -1.31 28.20
N TRP A 236 7.05 -1.19 28.48
CA TRP A 236 8.05 -2.06 27.87
C TRP A 236 7.91 -3.49 28.42
N PRO A 237 7.77 -4.49 27.55
CA PRO A 237 7.62 -5.87 28.00
C PRO A 237 8.87 -6.36 28.71
N SER A 238 8.75 -6.84 29.95
CA SER A 238 9.91 -7.33 30.73
C SER A 238 10.62 -8.53 30.10
N SER A 239 9.96 -9.21 29.16
CA SER A 239 10.53 -10.33 28.39
C SER A 239 11.44 -9.88 27.25
N VAL A 240 11.47 -8.58 26.92
CA VAL A 240 12.27 -8.04 25.82
C VAL A 240 13.45 -7.25 26.35
N THR A 241 14.65 -7.71 26.04
CA THR A 241 15.87 -6.93 26.29
C THR A 241 16.08 -5.96 25.14
N PRO A 242 16.11 -4.65 25.37
CA PRO A 242 16.36 -3.69 24.30
C PRO A 242 17.80 -3.81 23.79
N GLU A 243 18.03 -3.66 22.50
CA GLU A 243 19.39 -3.55 21.94
C GLU A 243 20.05 -2.23 22.30
N LEU A 244 19.25 -1.17 22.39
CA LEU A 244 19.74 0.17 22.71
C LEU A 244 18.85 0.80 23.77
N THR A 245 19.48 1.53 24.69
CA THR A 245 18.81 2.33 25.71
C THR A 245 19.38 3.75 25.69
N ASP A 246 18.55 4.73 26.07
CA ASP A 246 18.94 6.14 26.15
C ASP A 246 19.63 6.63 24.86
N VAL A 247 18.96 6.45 23.73
CA VAL A 247 19.51 6.73 22.39
C VAL A 247 18.64 7.70 21.61
N GLY A 248 19.28 8.59 20.84
CA GLY A 248 18.58 9.46 19.88
C GLY A 248 18.09 8.68 18.68
N VAL A 249 16.78 8.77 18.40
CA VAL A 249 16.13 8.14 17.24
C VAL A 249 15.60 9.22 16.31
N ALA A 250 16.07 9.20 15.07
CA ALA A 250 15.57 10.06 14.00
C ALA A 250 14.28 9.49 13.41
N ILE A 251 13.33 10.38 13.13
CA ILE A 251 12.09 10.06 12.39
C ILE A 251 12.20 10.72 11.02
N ALA A 252 12.36 9.93 9.96
CA ALA A 252 12.39 10.39 8.58
C ALA A 252 11.05 10.07 7.89
N ARG A 253 10.55 11.00 7.06
CA ARG A 253 9.25 10.88 6.43
C ARG A 253 9.34 11.09 4.92
N THR A 254 8.43 10.45 4.20
CA THR A 254 8.00 10.90 2.87
C THR A 254 6.55 11.32 2.94
N VAL A 255 6.23 12.50 2.43
CA VAL A 255 4.85 12.98 2.28
C VAL A 255 4.74 13.64 0.90
N PRO A 256 3.80 13.19 0.05
CA PRO A 256 3.61 13.80 -1.27
C PRO A 256 3.15 15.25 -1.15
N PRO A 257 3.38 16.09 -2.17
CA PRO A 257 2.92 17.46 -2.17
C PRO A 257 1.39 17.53 -2.12
N SER A 258 0.86 18.52 -1.41
CA SER A 258 -0.58 18.80 -1.32
C SER A 258 -0.84 20.28 -1.56
N GLU A 259 -2.13 20.68 -1.70
CA GLU A 259 -2.48 22.10 -1.88
C GLU A 259 -1.87 22.96 -0.76
N GLY A 260 -0.89 23.82 -1.13
CA GLY A 260 -0.23 24.76 -0.23
C GLY A 260 0.92 24.18 0.61
N ALA A 261 1.30 22.90 0.45
CA ALA A 261 2.43 22.31 1.13
C ALA A 261 3.38 21.59 0.16
N PRO A 262 4.71 21.84 0.22
CA PRO A 262 5.69 21.13 -0.59
C PRO A 262 5.79 19.66 -0.18
N ALA A 263 6.38 18.84 -1.06
CA ALA A 263 6.72 17.46 -0.74
C ALA A 263 7.74 17.40 0.42
N ILE A 264 7.63 16.38 1.26
CA ILE A 264 8.64 16.01 2.26
C ILE A 264 9.35 14.76 1.72
N ARG A 265 10.66 14.84 1.54
CA ARG A 265 11.53 13.77 1.00
C ARG A 265 12.68 13.41 1.96
N GLU A 266 12.38 13.35 3.26
CA GLU A 266 13.38 13.07 4.31
C GLU A 266 13.95 11.65 4.15
N CYS A 267 13.11 10.68 3.78
CA CYS A 267 13.55 9.29 3.53
C CYS A 267 14.56 9.20 2.38
N GLU A 268 14.31 9.88 1.26
CA GLU A 268 15.22 9.95 0.12
C GLU A 268 16.58 10.55 0.50
N ALA A 269 16.53 11.70 1.17
CA ALA A 269 17.73 12.39 1.63
C ALA A 269 18.55 11.51 2.59
N LEU A 270 17.89 10.80 3.51
CA LEU A 270 18.58 9.91 4.45
C LEU A 270 19.24 8.71 3.74
N PHE A 271 18.62 8.15 2.70
CA PHE A 271 19.23 7.09 1.90
C PHE A 271 20.50 7.59 1.20
N HIS A 272 20.43 8.74 0.51
CA HIS A 272 21.59 9.30 -0.18
C HIS A 272 22.74 9.64 0.77
N ASP A 273 22.45 10.26 1.91
CA ASP A 273 23.48 10.59 2.90
C ASP A 273 24.12 9.34 3.49
N SER A 274 23.33 8.32 3.78
CA SER A 274 23.82 7.04 4.30
C SER A 274 24.73 6.33 3.30
N ILE A 275 24.36 6.30 2.01
CA ILE A 275 25.17 5.73 0.92
C ILE A 275 26.50 6.52 0.77
N ALA A 276 26.42 7.85 0.78
CA ALA A 276 27.58 8.73 0.58
C ALA A 276 28.63 8.59 1.67
N LEU A 277 28.21 8.36 2.92
CA LEU A 277 29.09 8.31 4.09
C LEU A 277 29.61 6.90 4.45
N ALA A 278 29.13 5.87 3.76
CA ALA A 278 29.57 4.48 3.95
C ALA A 278 31.07 4.33 3.64
N LYS A 279 31.81 3.63 4.50
CA LYS A 279 33.26 3.40 4.34
C LYS A 279 33.59 1.93 4.08
N HIS A 280 32.88 1.01 4.73
CA HIS A 280 33.23 -0.41 4.75
C HIS A 280 32.12 -1.32 4.23
N THR A 281 30.87 -1.10 4.68
CA THR A 281 29.78 -2.02 4.40
C THR A 281 28.45 -1.31 4.33
N ILE A 282 27.66 -1.62 3.29
CA ILE A 282 26.25 -1.26 3.18
C ILE A 282 25.47 -2.58 3.11
N TYR A 283 24.63 -2.84 4.11
CA TYR A 283 23.71 -3.96 4.15
C TYR A 283 22.28 -3.43 3.97
N ILE A 284 21.56 -3.95 2.97
CA ILE A 284 20.20 -3.53 2.62
C ILE A 284 19.31 -4.74 2.54
N GLU A 285 18.15 -4.69 3.21
CA GLU A 285 17.01 -5.57 2.92
C GLU A 285 15.89 -4.73 2.37
N ASN A 286 15.36 -5.09 1.21
CA ASN A 286 14.24 -4.34 0.65
C ASN A 286 13.41 -5.17 -0.33
N GLN A 287 12.09 -4.98 -0.27
CA GLN A 287 11.12 -5.64 -1.15
C GLN A 287 11.27 -5.20 -2.62
N TYR A 288 11.50 -3.92 -2.86
CA TYR A 288 11.65 -3.33 -4.19
C TYR A 288 13.00 -2.66 -4.32
N PHE A 289 13.50 -2.61 -5.55
CA PHE A 289 14.76 -1.95 -5.88
C PHE A 289 14.63 -1.31 -7.26
N THR A 290 13.91 -0.18 -7.34
CA THR A 290 13.51 0.42 -8.62
C THR A 290 13.86 1.89 -8.74
N ASP A 291 14.39 2.52 -7.67
CA ASP A 291 14.84 3.91 -7.73
C ASP A 291 16.19 4.04 -8.45
N ASP A 292 16.19 4.80 -9.56
CA ASP A 292 17.39 4.96 -10.37
C ASP A 292 18.46 5.80 -9.68
N SER A 293 18.07 6.84 -8.91
CA SER A 293 19.03 7.74 -8.28
C SER A 293 19.81 7.05 -7.17
N LEU A 294 19.12 6.20 -6.40
CA LEU A 294 19.74 5.38 -5.36
C LEU A 294 20.62 4.27 -5.95
N ALA A 295 20.17 3.64 -7.05
CA ALA A 295 20.97 2.65 -7.78
C ALA A 295 22.25 3.29 -8.37
N ASP A 296 22.16 4.52 -8.89
CA ASP A 296 23.30 5.28 -9.40
C ASP A 296 24.25 5.68 -8.27
N ALA A 297 23.74 6.09 -7.11
CA ALA A 297 24.56 6.39 -5.93
C ALA A 297 25.36 5.16 -5.46
N LEU A 298 24.71 3.98 -5.36
CA LEU A 298 25.41 2.73 -5.03
C LEU A 298 26.41 2.32 -6.11
N SER A 299 26.05 2.51 -7.39
CA SER A 299 26.94 2.22 -8.53
C SER A 299 28.19 3.09 -8.50
N ALA A 300 28.09 4.36 -8.11
CA ALA A 300 29.24 5.23 -7.93
C ALA A 300 30.19 4.72 -6.84
N ARG A 301 29.64 4.26 -5.69
CA ARG A 301 30.43 3.66 -4.59
C ARG A 301 31.15 2.38 -5.02
N LEU A 302 30.53 1.55 -5.88
CA LEU A 302 31.15 0.31 -6.41
C LEU A 302 32.32 0.57 -7.35
N GLN A 303 32.38 1.75 -7.99
CA GLN A 303 33.48 2.12 -8.87
C GLN A 303 34.71 2.66 -8.12
N GLU A 304 34.57 3.07 -6.87
CA GLU A 304 35.67 3.58 -6.06
C GLU A 304 36.69 2.47 -5.73
N PRO A 305 38.00 2.72 -5.78
CA PRO A 305 39.02 1.71 -5.43
C PRO A 305 38.83 1.15 -4.02
N ASP A 306 38.57 2.02 -3.05
CA ASP A 306 38.42 1.69 -1.62
C ASP A 306 36.97 1.86 -1.13
N GLY A 307 35.98 1.66 -1.99
CA GLY A 307 34.57 1.79 -1.64
C GLY A 307 34.05 0.60 -0.78
N PRO A 308 32.82 0.71 -0.24
CA PRO A 308 32.26 -0.30 0.64
C PRO A 308 31.88 -1.60 -0.07
N GLU A 309 31.79 -2.71 0.69
CA GLU A 309 31.02 -3.89 0.31
C GLU A 309 29.53 -3.54 0.33
N ILE A 310 28.79 -3.98 -0.68
CA ILE A 310 27.35 -3.75 -0.79
C ILE A 310 26.63 -5.08 -0.88
N ILE A 311 25.75 -5.33 0.08
CA ILE A 311 24.90 -6.51 0.13
C ILE A 311 23.45 -6.05 0.03
N VAL A 312 22.73 -6.55 -0.98
CA VAL A 312 21.29 -6.32 -1.17
C VAL A 312 20.57 -7.64 -1.05
N VAL A 313 19.78 -7.78 -0.01
CA VAL A 313 18.88 -8.91 0.21
C VAL A 313 17.50 -8.50 -0.29
N ALA A 314 17.01 -9.18 -1.33
CA ALA A 314 15.74 -8.88 -1.98
C ALA A 314 14.95 -10.18 -2.21
N PRO A 315 13.64 -10.13 -2.49
CA PRO A 315 12.89 -11.33 -2.80
C PRO A 315 13.37 -11.96 -4.13
N LYS A 316 13.32 -13.30 -4.24
CA LYS A 316 13.63 -14.02 -5.49
C LYS A 316 12.83 -13.44 -6.66
N GLN A 317 11.54 -13.18 -6.43
CA GLN A 317 10.60 -12.56 -7.38
C GLN A 317 9.62 -11.67 -6.63
N CYS A 318 9.11 -10.60 -7.28
CA CYS A 318 8.03 -9.79 -6.73
C CYS A 318 6.73 -10.59 -6.60
N GLU A 319 5.88 -10.26 -5.63
CA GLU A 319 4.55 -10.86 -5.49
C GLU A 319 3.63 -10.42 -6.63
N GLY A 320 2.73 -11.33 -7.01
CA GLY A 320 1.73 -11.03 -8.02
C GLY A 320 2.26 -11.01 -9.47
N TRP A 321 1.37 -11.26 -10.38
CA TRP A 321 1.67 -11.31 -11.82
C TRP A 321 2.05 -9.94 -12.40
N LEU A 322 1.32 -8.90 -12.00
CA LEU A 322 1.55 -7.54 -12.53
C LEU A 322 2.87 -6.96 -11.98
N GLU A 323 3.12 -7.13 -10.69
CA GLU A 323 4.33 -6.64 -10.04
C GLU A 323 5.59 -7.33 -10.56
N ARG A 324 5.54 -8.63 -10.81
CA ARG A 324 6.66 -9.35 -11.43
C ARG A 324 7.04 -8.79 -12.79
N ARG A 325 6.05 -8.42 -13.62
CA ARG A 325 6.30 -7.87 -14.95
C ARG A 325 6.69 -6.40 -14.96
N SER A 326 6.36 -5.64 -13.93
CA SER A 326 6.68 -4.22 -13.83
C SER A 326 7.83 -3.95 -12.87
N MET A 327 7.59 -4.03 -11.56
CA MET A 327 8.59 -3.76 -10.54
C MET A 327 9.78 -4.73 -10.61
N GLY A 328 9.54 -6.01 -10.97
CA GLY A 328 10.59 -6.99 -11.20
C GLY A 328 11.50 -6.61 -12.36
N ALA A 329 10.94 -6.18 -13.49
CA ALA A 329 11.73 -5.73 -14.65
C ALA A 329 12.55 -4.46 -14.34
N PHE A 330 11.97 -3.51 -13.58
CA PHE A 330 12.70 -2.29 -13.18
C PHE A 330 13.84 -2.61 -12.21
N ARG A 331 13.61 -3.56 -11.27
CA ARG A 331 14.65 -4.07 -10.37
C ARG A 331 15.81 -4.68 -11.14
N ASP A 332 15.52 -5.54 -12.11
CA ASP A 332 16.55 -6.24 -12.86
C ASP A 332 17.40 -5.28 -13.67
N VAL A 333 16.83 -4.19 -14.21
CA VAL A 333 17.58 -3.11 -14.86
C VAL A 333 18.52 -2.39 -13.87
N ALA A 334 18.03 -2.08 -12.65
CA ALA A 334 18.87 -1.46 -11.62
C ALA A 334 20.00 -2.41 -11.18
N PHE A 335 19.71 -3.68 -11.00
CA PHE A 335 20.69 -4.71 -10.62
C PHE A 335 21.73 -4.94 -11.71
N GLU A 336 21.33 -4.97 -12.99
CA GLU A 336 22.27 -5.07 -14.11
C GLU A 336 23.22 -3.86 -14.15
N ARG A 337 22.69 -2.65 -13.91
CA ARG A 337 23.48 -1.40 -13.83
C ARG A 337 24.53 -1.50 -12.72
N MET A 338 24.12 -1.88 -11.51
CA MET A 338 25.02 -2.04 -10.37
C MET A 338 26.06 -3.13 -10.61
N THR A 339 25.67 -4.26 -11.21
CA THR A 339 26.61 -5.35 -11.56
C THR A 339 27.67 -4.89 -12.57
N LYS A 340 27.27 -4.09 -13.57
CA LYS A 340 28.22 -3.49 -14.54
C LYS A 340 29.16 -2.47 -13.90
N ALA A 341 28.71 -1.78 -12.85
CA ALA A 341 29.50 -0.80 -12.12
C ALA A 341 30.49 -1.44 -11.14
N ASP A 342 30.26 -2.68 -10.71
CA ASP A 342 31.08 -3.39 -9.73
C ASP A 342 32.41 -3.85 -10.30
N ARG A 343 33.39 -2.95 -10.30
CA ARG A 343 34.77 -3.21 -10.84
C ARG A 343 35.64 -4.02 -9.88
N HIS A 344 35.23 -4.18 -8.63
CA HIS A 344 36.05 -4.70 -7.55
C HIS A 344 35.47 -5.95 -6.88
N GLY A 345 34.34 -6.48 -7.38
CA GLY A 345 33.68 -7.68 -6.85
C GLY A 345 33.06 -7.50 -5.48
N ARG A 346 32.62 -6.27 -5.14
CA ARG A 346 32.09 -5.88 -3.83
C ARG A 346 30.57 -5.91 -3.73
N LEU A 347 29.86 -6.30 -4.79
CA LEU A 347 28.39 -6.39 -4.79
C LEU A 347 27.94 -7.83 -4.55
N ARG A 348 26.96 -8.00 -3.68
CA ARG A 348 26.15 -9.24 -3.56
C ARG A 348 24.68 -8.90 -3.64
N LEU A 349 24.06 -9.29 -4.74
CA LEU A 349 22.60 -9.26 -4.91
C LEU A 349 22.08 -10.65 -4.60
N VAL A 350 21.34 -10.83 -3.51
CA VAL A 350 20.99 -12.16 -3.01
C VAL A 350 19.53 -12.22 -2.56
N TYR A 351 18.97 -13.43 -2.57
CA TYR A 351 17.70 -13.73 -1.93
C TYR A 351 17.86 -14.88 -0.92
N PRO A 352 17.15 -14.86 0.21
CA PRO A 352 17.23 -15.95 1.17
C PRO A 352 16.39 -17.13 0.70
N ILE A 353 16.93 -18.34 0.95
CA ILE A 353 16.24 -19.60 0.73
C ILE A 353 16.05 -20.32 2.05
N ALA A 354 14.81 -20.66 2.40
CA ALA A 354 14.48 -21.40 3.61
C ALA A 354 14.84 -22.89 3.47
N SER A 355 14.76 -23.44 2.25
CA SER A 355 15.27 -24.78 1.93
C SER A 355 15.71 -24.83 0.47
N ARG A 356 16.99 -25.14 0.27
CA ARG A 356 17.58 -25.33 -1.04
C ARG A 356 17.12 -26.65 -1.67
N SER A 357 17.00 -27.69 -0.87
CA SER A 357 16.57 -29.01 -1.32
C SER A 357 15.15 -29.03 -1.88
N ARG A 358 14.29 -28.10 -1.44
CA ARG A 358 12.91 -27.92 -1.91
C ARG A 358 12.71 -26.68 -2.80
N ASP A 359 13.74 -25.87 -3.06
CA ASP A 359 13.73 -24.59 -3.78
C ASP A 359 12.67 -23.60 -3.24
N ILE A 360 12.56 -23.49 -1.90
CA ILE A 360 11.59 -22.62 -1.23
C ILE A 360 12.29 -21.35 -0.77
N PRO A 361 12.08 -20.20 -1.44
CA PRO A 361 12.61 -18.91 -1.01
C PRO A 361 11.85 -18.37 0.19
N THR A 362 12.53 -17.56 1.02
CA THR A 362 11.86 -16.65 1.95
C THR A 362 11.56 -15.34 1.24
N PHE A 363 10.32 -14.88 1.32
CA PHE A 363 9.94 -13.59 0.73
C PHE A 363 10.40 -12.44 1.62
N ILE A 364 11.15 -11.51 1.07
CA ILE A 364 11.64 -10.31 1.76
C ILE A 364 10.64 -9.18 1.61
N HIS A 365 10.10 -8.70 2.73
CA HIS A 365 9.26 -7.50 2.79
C HIS A 365 9.81 -6.45 3.78
N SER A 366 10.93 -6.75 4.44
CA SER A 366 11.68 -5.81 5.30
C SER A 366 12.17 -4.60 4.52
N LYS A 367 12.36 -3.47 5.21
CA LYS A 367 12.97 -2.24 4.71
C LYS A 367 14.02 -1.81 5.74
N VAL A 368 15.22 -2.35 5.58
CA VAL A 368 16.36 -2.17 6.50
C VAL A 368 17.56 -1.67 5.73
N MET A 369 18.31 -0.76 6.30
CA MET A 369 19.63 -0.38 5.85
C MET A 369 20.58 -0.21 7.05
N ILE A 370 21.73 -0.88 7.00
CA ILE A 370 22.76 -0.79 8.02
C ILE A 370 24.07 -0.38 7.34
N VAL A 371 24.72 0.65 7.84
CA VAL A 371 25.95 1.20 7.26
C VAL A 371 27.05 1.20 8.33
N ASP A 372 28.15 0.49 8.06
CA ASP A 372 29.39 0.48 8.83
C ASP A 372 29.23 0.16 10.33
N ASP A 373 28.15 -0.47 10.77
CA ASP A 373 27.71 -0.56 12.16
C ASP A 373 27.54 0.82 12.85
N GLU A 374 27.56 1.91 12.07
CA GLU A 374 27.41 3.29 12.54
C GLU A 374 25.96 3.80 12.45
N LEU A 375 25.20 3.27 11.49
CA LEU A 375 23.81 3.66 11.28
C LEU A 375 22.95 2.43 11.03
N VAL A 376 21.80 2.37 11.70
CA VAL A 376 20.69 1.47 11.38
C VAL A 376 19.46 2.27 11.04
N ARG A 377 18.77 1.90 9.96
CA ARG A 377 17.51 2.44 9.51
C ARG A 377 16.53 1.29 9.30
N VAL A 378 15.33 1.42 9.86
CA VAL A 378 14.21 0.48 9.69
C VAL A 378 12.93 1.28 9.50
N GLY A 379 12.10 0.92 8.53
CA GLY A 379 10.86 1.64 8.31
C GLY A 379 9.96 1.04 7.25
N SER A 380 9.16 1.90 6.65
CA SER A 380 8.20 1.53 5.61
C SER A 380 8.68 1.84 4.19
N ALA A 381 9.73 2.69 4.02
CA ALA A 381 10.16 3.17 2.72
C ALA A 381 10.86 2.09 1.89
N ASN A 382 10.26 1.74 0.76
CA ASN A 382 10.90 0.89 -0.23
C ASN A 382 12.02 1.63 -0.98
N PHE A 383 12.97 0.88 -1.51
CA PHE A 383 14.00 1.39 -2.42
C PHE A 383 13.41 1.61 -3.83
N ALA A 384 12.31 2.38 -3.87
CA ALA A 384 11.46 2.62 -5.03
C ALA A 384 11.12 4.10 -5.15
N ARG A 385 10.95 4.59 -6.38
CA ARG A 385 10.65 6.01 -6.65
C ARG A 385 9.40 6.48 -5.91
N ARG A 386 8.37 5.64 -5.84
CA ARG A 386 7.13 5.92 -5.09
C ARG A 386 7.40 6.29 -3.64
N SER A 387 8.25 5.53 -2.96
CA SER A 387 8.60 5.77 -1.55
C SER A 387 9.46 7.02 -1.35
N MET A 388 10.12 7.52 -2.41
CA MET A 388 10.94 8.74 -2.32
C MET A 388 10.11 10.03 -2.39
N GLY A 389 8.90 10.02 -3.00
CA GLY A 389 8.16 11.27 -3.15
C GLY A 389 6.63 11.15 -3.28
N MET A 390 6.11 9.98 -3.62
CA MET A 390 4.69 9.77 -3.95
C MET A 390 3.88 9.19 -2.80
N ASP A 391 4.37 8.12 -2.17
CA ASP A 391 3.69 7.45 -1.06
C ASP A 391 4.09 8.07 0.28
N THR A 392 3.22 7.98 1.29
CA THR A 392 3.64 8.41 2.63
C THR A 392 4.44 7.32 3.32
N GLU A 393 5.63 7.68 3.83
CA GLU A 393 6.52 6.75 4.51
C GLU A 393 6.94 7.27 5.89
N CYS A 394 7.39 6.35 6.75
CA CYS A 394 8.00 6.67 8.04
C CYS A 394 9.09 5.65 8.35
N ASP A 395 10.30 6.15 8.53
CA ASP A 395 11.46 5.36 8.91
C ASP A 395 12.05 5.88 10.21
N LEU A 396 12.56 4.97 11.04
CA LEU A 396 13.33 5.26 12.22
C LEU A 396 14.81 4.97 11.94
N ALA A 397 15.67 5.86 12.37
CA ALA A 397 17.11 5.66 12.24
C ALA A 397 17.86 6.00 13.55
N VAL A 398 18.88 5.22 13.83
CA VAL A 398 19.81 5.45 14.94
C VAL A 398 21.21 5.53 14.39
N GLU A 399 21.95 6.57 14.78
CA GLU A 399 23.34 6.78 14.43
C GLU A 399 24.22 6.65 15.69
N ALA A 400 25.29 5.90 15.60
CA ALA A 400 26.21 5.70 16.72
C ALA A 400 26.98 7.00 17.08
N ALA A 401 27.34 7.81 16.09
CA ALA A 401 28.03 9.09 16.27
C ALA A 401 29.24 9.01 17.27
N GLY A 402 29.96 7.88 17.24
CA GLY A 402 31.10 7.62 18.13
C GLY A 402 30.77 6.86 19.43
N ASP A 403 29.47 6.64 19.76
CA ASP A 403 29.10 5.84 20.93
C ASP A 403 29.30 4.33 20.64
N VAL A 404 30.26 3.74 21.35
CA VAL A 404 30.61 2.30 21.21
C VAL A 404 29.46 1.37 21.62
N ARG A 405 28.58 1.79 22.56
CA ARG A 405 27.42 1.01 22.98
C ARG A 405 26.44 0.91 21.82
N VAL A 406 26.14 2.05 21.20
CA VAL A 406 25.21 2.14 20.06
C VAL A 406 25.75 1.35 18.88
N ARG A 407 27.04 1.51 18.55
CA ARG A 407 27.70 0.73 17.50
C ARG A 407 27.60 -0.77 17.74
N ARG A 408 27.81 -1.22 18.99
CA ARG A 408 27.66 -2.63 19.36
C ARG A 408 26.22 -3.13 19.18
N GLY A 409 25.22 -2.33 19.56
CA GLY A 409 23.81 -2.66 19.37
C GLY A 409 23.43 -2.76 17.90
N ILE A 410 23.87 -1.80 17.06
CA ILE A 410 23.65 -1.82 15.59
C ILE A 410 24.30 -3.06 14.97
N ARG A 411 25.52 -3.39 15.37
CA ARG A 411 26.19 -4.63 14.96
C ARG A 411 25.39 -5.87 15.33
N GLY A 412 24.87 -5.93 16.55
CA GLY A 412 24.04 -7.04 17.03
C GLY A 412 22.76 -7.21 16.20
N ILE A 413 22.13 -6.13 15.77
CA ILE A 413 20.97 -6.16 14.87
C ILE A 413 21.38 -6.78 13.51
N ARG A 414 22.46 -6.30 12.90
CA ARG A 414 22.98 -6.87 11.64
C ARG A 414 23.29 -8.35 11.77
N ASP A 415 24.00 -8.73 12.82
CA ASP A 415 24.43 -10.12 13.01
C ASP A 415 23.24 -11.06 13.18
N ARG A 416 22.16 -10.63 13.85
CA ARG A 416 20.91 -11.40 13.96
C ARG A 416 20.20 -11.56 12.61
N LEU A 417 20.08 -10.49 11.80
CA LEU A 417 19.48 -10.57 10.46
C LEU A 417 20.25 -11.54 9.56
N VAL A 418 21.57 -11.43 9.55
CA VAL A 418 22.45 -12.35 8.78
C VAL A 418 22.35 -13.80 9.29
N ALA A 419 22.28 -13.97 10.61
CA ALA A 419 22.15 -15.30 11.25
C ALA A 419 20.84 -15.97 10.83
N GLU A 420 19.74 -15.23 10.83
CA GLU A 420 18.44 -15.70 10.38
C GLU A 420 18.48 -16.18 8.93
N HIS A 421 18.98 -15.36 8.00
CA HIS A 421 19.04 -15.73 6.59
C HIS A 421 19.96 -16.91 6.29
N LEU A 422 20.99 -17.11 7.07
CA LEU A 422 21.97 -18.19 6.88
C LEU A 422 21.67 -19.45 7.73
N GLY A 423 20.69 -19.39 8.63
CA GLY A 423 20.38 -20.47 9.57
C GLY A 423 21.54 -20.76 10.52
N LEU A 424 22.21 -19.72 11.02
CA LEU A 424 23.36 -19.79 11.92
C LEU A 424 23.01 -19.23 13.30
N GLU A 425 23.82 -19.62 14.30
CA GLU A 425 23.80 -18.96 15.60
C GLU A 425 24.41 -17.54 15.50
N VAL A 426 23.84 -16.58 16.21
CA VAL A 426 24.29 -15.18 16.17
C VAL A 426 25.77 -15.03 16.55
N ASP A 427 26.22 -15.80 17.53
CA ASP A 427 27.63 -15.81 17.96
C ASP A 427 28.59 -16.34 16.87
N GLU A 428 28.15 -17.25 16.03
CA GLU A 428 28.91 -17.77 14.89
C GLU A 428 29.09 -16.69 13.83
N VAL A 429 28.01 -15.95 13.54
CA VAL A 429 28.05 -14.80 12.63
C VAL A 429 28.95 -13.71 13.18
N ALA A 430 28.78 -13.31 14.44
CA ALA A 430 29.59 -12.28 15.08
C ALA A 430 31.11 -12.59 15.03
N LYS A 431 31.49 -13.84 15.29
CA LYS A 431 32.88 -14.29 15.16
C LYS A 431 33.38 -14.24 13.70
N SER A 432 32.54 -14.63 12.76
CA SER A 432 32.87 -14.63 11.33
C SER A 432 33.05 -13.22 10.79
N LEU A 433 32.27 -12.24 11.30
CA LEU A 433 32.28 -10.84 10.87
C LEU A 433 33.26 -9.94 11.64
N ALA A 434 34.10 -10.49 12.47
CA ALA A 434 35.07 -9.72 13.26
C ALA A 434 36.13 -8.99 12.41
N ARG A 435 36.28 -9.32 11.12
CA ARG A 435 37.25 -8.72 10.20
C ARG A 435 36.55 -8.02 9.05
N PRO A 436 37.04 -6.84 8.56
CA PRO A 436 36.52 -6.19 7.36
C PRO A 436 36.50 -7.14 6.15
N GLY A 437 35.52 -7.00 5.29
CA GLY A 437 35.37 -7.84 4.08
C GLY A 437 34.94 -9.29 4.40
N SER A 438 34.44 -9.56 5.61
CA SER A 438 34.07 -10.90 6.03
C SER A 438 32.62 -11.27 5.68
N LEU A 439 31.76 -10.28 5.45
CA LEU A 439 30.34 -10.55 5.16
C LEU A 439 30.17 -11.23 3.79
N HIS A 440 30.86 -10.74 2.75
CA HIS A 440 30.89 -11.43 1.44
C HIS A 440 31.42 -12.85 1.57
N ARG A 441 32.55 -13.04 2.26
CA ARG A 441 33.14 -14.38 2.45
C ARG A 441 32.21 -15.32 3.19
N LEU A 442 31.49 -14.84 4.21
CA LEU A 442 30.52 -15.63 4.94
C LEU A 442 29.35 -16.06 4.02
N ILE A 443 28.79 -15.12 3.26
CA ILE A 443 27.70 -15.40 2.30
C ILE A 443 28.19 -16.41 1.26
N ASP A 444 29.35 -16.19 0.64
CA ASP A 444 29.89 -17.02 -0.42
C ASP A 444 30.19 -18.46 0.09
N ALA A 445 30.74 -18.59 1.29
CA ALA A 445 31.02 -19.88 1.91
C ALA A 445 29.77 -20.69 2.26
N ARG A 446 28.61 -20.05 2.41
CA ARG A 446 27.35 -20.69 2.82
C ARG A 446 26.37 -20.93 1.67
N GLN A 447 26.71 -20.55 0.43
CA GLN A 447 25.81 -20.67 -0.73
C GLN A 447 25.31 -22.10 -1.01
N THR A 448 26.04 -23.11 -0.57
CA THR A 448 25.65 -24.52 -0.75
C THR A 448 24.84 -25.10 0.41
N ALA A 449 24.68 -24.38 1.50
CA ALA A 449 23.88 -24.80 2.64
C ALA A 449 22.39 -24.89 2.29
N ASP A 450 21.61 -25.63 3.05
CA ASP A 450 20.16 -25.77 2.81
C ASP A 450 19.45 -24.42 3.06
N ARG A 451 19.84 -23.70 4.10
CA ARG A 451 19.43 -22.30 4.36
C ARG A 451 20.61 -21.38 4.02
N ALA A 452 20.40 -20.47 3.07
CA ALA A 452 21.47 -19.68 2.47
C ALA A 452 20.96 -18.40 1.81
N LEU A 453 21.88 -17.49 1.52
CA LEU A 453 21.67 -16.34 0.64
C LEU A 453 22.17 -16.71 -0.77
N ILE A 454 21.25 -16.80 -1.73
CA ILE A 454 21.50 -17.24 -3.11
C ILE A 454 21.62 -16.04 -4.02
N PRO A 455 22.61 -15.99 -4.93
CA PRO A 455 22.73 -14.89 -5.88
C PRO A 455 21.51 -14.72 -6.77
N ILE A 456 21.05 -13.46 -6.93
CA ILE A 456 20.06 -13.06 -7.92
C ILE A 456 20.81 -12.81 -9.23
N THR A 457 20.44 -13.54 -10.27
CA THR A 457 20.91 -13.27 -11.64
C THR A 457 19.87 -12.39 -12.32
N PRO A 458 20.17 -11.13 -12.65
CA PRO A 458 19.24 -10.28 -13.41
C PRO A 458 18.92 -10.94 -14.76
N VAL A 459 17.64 -10.96 -15.10
CA VAL A 459 17.20 -11.51 -16.40
C VAL A 459 17.43 -10.42 -17.45
N GLY A 460 18.40 -10.59 -18.32
CA GLY A 460 18.67 -9.67 -19.45
C GLY A 460 17.52 -9.64 -20.46
N ASP A 461 17.40 -8.53 -21.17
CA ASP A 461 16.39 -8.24 -22.20
C ASP A 461 14.94 -8.04 -21.71
N HIS A 462 14.75 -6.95 -20.98
CA HIS A 462 13.42 -6.50 -20.59
C HIS A 462 12.72 -5.65 -21.66
N GLY A 463 13.32 -5.40 -22.81
CA GLY A 463 12.73 -4.77 -23.99
C GLY A 463 11.81 -3.58 -23.70
N ALA A 464 10.62 -3.61 -24.30
CA ALA A 464 9.59 -2.57 -24.11
C ALA A 464 8.98 -2.54 -22.68
N THR A 465 9.16 -3.58 -21.86
CA THR A 465 8.57 -3.68 -20.51
C THR A 465 9.28 -2.75 -19.52
N ALA A 466 10.54 -2.42 -19.74
CA ALA A 466 11.31 -1.51 -18.87
C ALA A 466 11.33 -0.07 -19.39
N SER A 467 10.37 0.34 -20.23
CA SER A 467 10.35 1.70 -20.79
C SER A 467 10.21 2.75 -19.69
N ALA A 468 10.91 3.89 -19.85
CA ALA A 468 10.85 5.01 -18.92
C ALA A 468 9.41 5.53 -18.70
N THR A 469 8.56 5.48 -19.72
CA THR A 469 7.15 5.87 -19.64
C THR A 469 6.34 4.92 -18.76
N LEU A 470 6.56 3.60 -18.87
CA LEU A 470 5.89 2.62 -18.03
C LEU A 470 6.34 2.75 -16.58
N LYS A 471 7.65 2.95 -16.36
CA LYS A 471 8.21 3.19 -15.03
C LYS A 471 7.63 4.44 -14.38
N ALA A 472 7.56 5.56 -15.09
CA ALA A 472 6.95 6.80 -14.60
C ALA A 472 5.44 6.67 -14.29
N THR A 473 4.77 5.68 -14.87
CA THR A 473 3.34 5.42 -14.61
C THR A 473 3.10 4.50 -13.41
N ILE A 474 3.92 3.46 -13.25
CA ILE A 474 3.76 2.43 -12.21
C ILE A 474 4.50 2.80 -10.93
N ASP A 475 5.70 3.37 -11.07
CA ASP A 475 6.58 3.79 -9.99
C ASP A 475 6.91 5.29 -10.09
N PRO A 476 5.92 6.21 -10.02
CA PRO A 476 6.14 7.66 -10.08
C PRO A 476 6.73 8.16 -8.75
N ASP A 477 7.58 9.17 -8.81
CA ASP A 477 8.13 9.90 -7.66
C ASP A 477 7.37 11.20 -7.33
N GLU A 478 6.41 11.56 -8.19
CA GLU A 478 5.53 12.72 -8.01
C GLU A 478 4.09 12.37 -8.36
N PRO A 479 3.10 13.09 -7.78
CA PRO A 479 1.71 12.91 -8.15
C PRO A 479 1.50 13.05 -9.64
N ILE A 480 0.84 12.07 -10.25
CA ILE A 480 0.50 12.11 -11.67
C ILE A 480 -0.44 13.30 -11.91
N GLY A 481 0.12 14.40 -12.34
CA GLY A 481 -0.65 15.54 -12.82
C GLY A 481 -1.35 15.17 -14.13
N PHE A 482 -2.66 15.27 -14.20
CA PHE A 482 -3.40 14.93 -15.41
C PHE A 482 -3.01 15.83 -16.62
N GLY A 483 -2.44 17.01 -16.39
CA GLY A 483 -1.98 17.91 -17.44
C GLY A 483 -0.75 17.38 -18.23
N PRO A 484 0.38 17.04 -17.55
CA PRO A 484 1.55 16.51 -18.23
C PRO A 484 1.31 15.11 -18.82
N THR A 485 0.56 14.24 -18.12
CA THR A 485 0.31 12.86 -18.58
C THR A 485 -0.54 12.83 -19.85
N LEU A 486 -1.51 13.74 -19.99
CA LEU A 486 -2.27 13.89 -21.25
C LEU A 486 -1.43 14.52 -22.37
N ALA A 487 -0.53 15.43 -22.04
CA ALA A 487 0.40 16.00 -23.04
C ALA A 487 1.40 14.95 -23.57
N HIS A 488 1.73 13.92 -22.77
CA HIS A 488 2.58 12.81 -23.22
C HIS A 488 1.79 11.68 -23.92
N LEU A 489 0.50 11.55 -23.64
CA LEU A 489 -0.39 10.56 -24.27
C LEU A 489 -1.01 11.10 -25.57
N VAL A 490 -1.10 12.41 -25.72
CA VAL A 490 -1.48 13.10 -26.96
C VAL A 490 -0.26 13.89 -27.40
N PRO A 491 0.57 13.34 -28.29
CA PRO A 491 1.66 14.12 -28.86
C PRO A 491 1.06 15.37 -29.51
N PRO A 492 1.76 16.53 -29.42
CA PRO A 492 1.32 17.69 -30.19
C PRO A 492 1.16 17.24 -31.64
N VAL A 493 0.08 17.61 -32.27
CA VAL A 493 -0.15 17.36 -33.68
C VAL A 493 0.84 18.27 -34.44
N ASP A 494 2.10 17.90 -34.42
CA ASP A 494 3.06 18.39 -35.38
C ASP A 494 2.84 17.56 -36.64
N ALA A 495 2.45 18.25 -37.69
CA ALA A 495 2.09 17.69 -38.99
C ALA A 495 3.25 17.02 -39.76
N THR A 496 4.34 16.63 -39.06
CA THR A 496 5.48 15.95 -39.68
C THR A 496 6.13 14.97 -38.74
N GLY A 497 5.75 13.68 -38.79
CA GLY A 497 6.50 12.61 -38.16
C GLY A 497 5.71 11.39 -37.78
N GLY A 498 5.77 10.33 -38.55
CA GLY A 498 5.04 9.08 -38.39
C GLY A 498 5.46 8.29 -37.16
N GLY A 499 4.66 8.40 -36.12
CA GLY A 499 4.65 7.48 -34.99
C GLY A 499 3.39 6.64 -35.05
N SER A 500 3.53 5.32 -35.20
CA SER A 500 2.40 4.41 -35.43
C SER A 500 1.42 4.37 -34.25
N PRO A 501 0.11 4.43 -34.49
CA PRO A 501 -0.94 4.33 -33.48
C PRO A 501 -1.03 2.92 -32.85
N LEU A 502 -0.14 2.03 -33.19
CA LEU A 502 -0.15 0.62 -32.79
C LEU A 502 0.04 0.41 -31.26
N ARG A 503 0.71 1.33 -30.56
CA ARG A 503 1.03 1.19 -29.12
C ARG A 503 -0.15 1.38 -28.18
N LEU A 504 -1.19 2.14 -28.59
CA LEU A 504 -2.42 2.31 -27.83
C LEU A 504 -3.29 1.04 -27.77
N TRP A 505 -3.01 0.07 -28.64
CA TRP A 505 -3.83 -1.14 -28.82
C TRP A 505 -3.27 -2.37 -28.08
N ILE A 506 -2.08 -2.31 -27.53
CA ILE A 506 -1.41 -3.50 -26.96
C ILE A 506 -2.08 -3.95 -25.64
N LEU A 507 -2.39 -3.04 -24.72
CA LEU A 507 -3.06 -3.39 -23.45
C LEU A 507 -4.49 -3.92 -23.63
N PRO A 508 -5.35 -3.27 -24.42
CA PRO A 508 -6.65 -3.85 -24.79
C PRO A 508 -6.50 -5.20 -25.48
N ALA A 509 -5.56 -5.35 -26.41
CA ALA A 509 -5.32 -6.61 -27.11
C ALA A 509 -4.91 -7.75 -26.16
N ILE A 510 -4.08 -7.48 -25.15
CA ILE A 510 -3.67 -8.46 -24.14
C ILE A 510 -4.86 -8.88 -23.27
N ALA A 511 -5.68 -7.94 -22.79
CA ALA A 511 -6.87 -8.22 -21.99
C ALA A 511 -7.86 -9.10 -22.75
N VAL A 512 -7.90 -8.93 -24.04
CA VAL A 512 -8.74 -9.63 -24.96
C VAL A 512 -8.23 -11.03 -25.26
N VAL A 513 -6.93 -11.18 -25.54
CA VAL A 513 -6.31 -12.49 -25.73
C VAL A 513 -6.48 -13.32 -24.44
N ALA A 514 -6.37 -12.70 -23.26
CA ALA A 514 -6.64 -13.36 -22.00
C ALA A 514 -8.11 -13.79 -21.85
N ALA A 515 -9.07 -12.96 -22.27
CA ALA A 515 -10.50 -13.30 -22.28
C ALA A 515 -10.82 -14.42 -23.31
N MET A 516 -10.18 -14.40 -24.48
CA MET A 516 -10.32 -15.47 -25.48
C MET A 516 -9.70 -16.78 -25.02
N ALA A 517 -8.52 -16.75 -24.39
CA ALA A 517 -7.88 -17.93 -23.83
C ALA A 517 -8.73 -18.52 -22.70
N SER A 518 -9.32 -17.68 -21.84
CA SER A 518 -10.24 -18.12 -20.79
C SER A 518 -11.52 -18.72 -21.37
N ALA A 519 -12.11 -18.12 -22.41
CA ALA A 519 -13.27 -18.64 -23.09
C ALA A 519 -12.98 -19.98 -23.82
N SER A 520 -11.80 -20.13 -24.42
CA SER A 520 -11.34 -21.37 -25.02
C SER A 520 -11.17 -22.48 -23.99
N VAL A 521 -10.57 -22.17 -22.82
CA VAL A 521 -10.40 -23.14 -21.72
C VAL A 521 -11.75 -23.59 -21.15
N ILE A 522 -12.69 -22.65 -20.93
CA ILE A 522 -14.05 -22.95 -20.45
C ILE A 522 -14.80 -23.84 -21.47
N ASN A 523 -14.54 -23.69 -22.75
CA ASN A 523 -15.24 -24.42 -23.80
C ASN A 523 -14.69 -25.81 -24.06
N THR A 524 -13.45 -26.09 -23.77
CA THR A 524 -12.82 -27.40 -23.97
C THR A 524 -12.96 -28.34 -22.78
N ARG A 525 -13.41 -27.85 -21.61
CA ARG A 525 -13.54 -28.68 -20.41
C ARG A 525 -14.98 -29.14 -20.15
N PRO A 526 -15.22 -30.46 -20.03
CA PRO A 526 -16.55 -31.01 -19.77
C PRO A 526 -17.19 -30.55 -18.46
N GLU A 527 -16.37 -30.14 -17.49
CA GLU A 527 -16.79 -29.63 -16.17
C GLU A 527 -17.68 -28.37 -16.27
N PHE A 528 -17.61 -27.62 -17.37
CA PHE A 528 -18.42 -26.41 -17.60
C PHE A 528 -19.65 -26.63 -18.45
N GLN A 529 -19.95 -27.88 -18.83
CA GLN A 529 -21.10 -28.21 -19.70
C GLN A 529 -22.42 -27.91 -18.99
N SER A 530 -22.54 -28.23 -17.71
CA SER A 530 -23.72 -27.93 -16.88
C SER A 530 -24.00 -26.41 -16.77
N ILE A 531 -22.96 -25.59 -16.76
CA ILE A 531 -23.10 -24.13 -16.73
C ILE A 531 -23.61 -23.62 -18.09
N ARG A 532 -23.09 -24.16 -19.18
CA ARG A 532 -23.58 -23.81 -20.54
C ARG A 532 -25.05 -24.19 -20.74
N ASP A 533 -25.43 -25.37 -20.29
CA ASP A 533 -26.83 -25.87 -20.40
C ASP A 533 -27.78 -25.01 -19.54
N ALA A 534 -27.35 -24.63 -18.34
CA ALA A 534 -28.07 -23.71 -17.46
C ALA A 534 -28.22 -22.33 -18.11
N LEU A 535 -27.15 -21.77 -18.71
CA LEU A 535 -27.20 -20.48 -19.41
C LEU A 535 -28.12 -20.54 -20.67
N ALA A 536 -28.16 -21.65 -21.39
CA ALA A 536 -29.01 -21.82 -22.53
C ALA A 536 -30.53 -21.89 -22.15
N GLY A 537 -30.84 -22.49 -20.99
CA GLY A 537 -32.21 -22.67 -20.50
C GLY A 537 -32.86 -21.45 -19.85
N THR A 538 -32.08 -20.52 -19.29
CA THR A 538 -32.59 -19.39 -18.47
C THR A 538 -33.29 -18.29 -19.28
N SER A 539 -33.14 -18.24 -20.61
CA SER A 539 -33.56 -17.10 -21.42
C SER A 539 -35.08 -17.07 -21.75
N SER A 540 -35.87 -18.07 -21.44
CA SER A 540 -37.25 -18.22 -21.93
C SER A 540 -38.35 -18.08 -20.87
N VAL A 541 -38.03 -18.01 -19.60
CA VAL A 541 -39.02 -18.04 -18.49
C VAL A 541 -39.18 -16.66 -17.83
N PRO A 542 -40.39 -16.04 -17.86
CA PRO A 542 -40.59 -14.73 -17.19
C PRO A 542 -40.25 -14.71 -15.70
N SER A 543 -40.46 -15.79 -14.98
CA SER A 543 -40.09 -15.94 -13.56
C SER A 543 -38.58 -15.84 -13.34
N ALA A 544 -37.76 -16.30 -14.28
CA ALA A 544 -36.29 -16.20 -14.18
C ALA A 544 -35.81 -14.75 -14.25
N LEU A 545 -36.49 -13.88 -15.02
CA LEU A 545 -36.16 -12.44 -15.07
C LEU A 545 -36.46 -11.73 -13.73
N TRP A 546 -37.58 -12.08 -13.08
CA TRP A 546 -37.90 -11.57 -11.76
C TRP A 546 -36.92 -12.08 -10.69
N MET A 547 -36.58 -13.35 -10.70
CA MET A 547 -35.57 -13.93 -9.81
C MET A 547 -34.19 -13.28 -10.03
N GLY A 548 -33.83 -13.08 -11.31
CA GLY A 548 -32.61 -12.37 -11.68
C GLY A 548 -32.58 -10.93 -11.17
N THR A 549 -33.71 -10.21 -11.26
CA THR A 549 -33.83 -8.84 -10.70
C THR A 549 -33.72 -8.85 -9.18
N MET A 550 -34.35 -9.79 -8.48
CA MET A 550 -34.24 -9.91 -7.03
C MET A 550 -32.82 -10.29 -6.61
N ALA A 551 -32.17 -11.20 -7.32
CA ALA A 551 -30.78 -11.55 -7.07
C ALA A 551 -29.84 -10.34 -7.30
N PHE A 552 -30.07 -9.56 -8.38
CA PHE A 552 -29.36 -8.33 -8.66
C PHE A 552 -29.48 -7.31 -7.51
N VAL A 553 -30.71 -7.08 -7.03
CA VAL A 553 -30.96 -6.18 -5.90
C VAL A 553 -30.30 -6.71 -4.62
N GLY A 554 -30.46 -7.99 -4.32
CA GLY A 554 -29.86 -8.62 -3.15
C GLY A 554 -28.33 -8.51 -3.15
N ALA A 555 -27.68 -8.82 -4.28
CA ALA A 555 -26.24 -8.69 -4.42
C ALA A 555 -25.77 -7.23 -4.37
N GLY A 556 -26.53 -6.30 -4.95
CA GLY A 556 -26.25 -4.86 -4.86
C GLY A 556 -26.36 -4.31 -3.43
N LEU A 557 -27.30 -4.82 -2.63
CA LEU A 557 -27.40 -4.50 -1.20
C LEU A 557 -26.21 -5.06 -0.40
N LEU A 558 -25.62 -6.17 -0.85
CA LEU A 558 -24.35 -6.73 -0.36
C LEU A 558 -23.11 -6.03 -0.92
N LEU A 559 -23.29 -4.87 -1.55
CA LEU A 559 -22.21 -4.00 -2.07
C LEU A 559 -21.43 -4.61 -3.25
N VAL A 560 -21.96 -5.60 -3.96
CA VAL A 560 -21.36 -6.07 -5.21
C VAL A 560 -21.41 -4.93 -6.24
N PRO A 561 -20.30 -4.64 -6.96
CA PRO A 561 -20.27 -3.56 -7.96
C PRO A 561 -21.34 -3.71 -9.04
N LEU A 562 -22.03 -2.61 -9.34
CA LEU A 562 -23.15 -2.59 -10.29
C LEU A 562 -22.73 -3.02 -11.70
N GLU A 563 -21.51 -2.73 -12.07
CA GLU A 563 -20.89 -3.09 -13.33
C GLU A 563 -20.79 -4.61 -13.49
N LEU A 564 -20.33 -5.30 -12.45
CA LEU A 564 -20.24 -6.76 -12.44
C LEU A 564 -21.61 -7.41 -12.49
N LEU A 565 -22.58 -6.87 -11.73
CA LEU A 565 -23.96 -7.36 -11.74
C LEU A 565 -24.62 -7.17 -13.11
N THR A 566 -24.33 -6.06 -13.80
CA THR A 566 -24.86 -5.79 -15.14
C THR A 566 -24.31 -6.76 -16.16
N ILE A 567 -22.99 -7.00 -16.16
CA ILE A 567 -22.36 -7.98 -17.03
C ILE A 567 -22.91 -9.38 -16.74
N ALA A 568 -23.00 -9.77 -15.47
CA ALA A 568 -23.51 -11.08 -15.05
C ALA A 568 -24.98 -11.30 -15.50
N ALA A 569 -25.84 -10.28 -15.36
CA ALA A 569 -27.21 -10.31 -15.83
C ALA A 569 -27.28 -10.48 -17.36
N ALA A 570 -26.42 -9.78 -18.10
CA ALA A 570 -26.39 -9.90 -19.57
C ALA A 570 -25.79 -11.24 -20.04
N VAL A 571 -24.81 -11.78 -19.33
CA VAL A 571 -24.32 -13.15 -19.60
C VAL A 571 -25.39 -14.18 -19.29
N ALA A 572 -26.16 -14.04 -18.22
CA ALA A 572 -27.21 -14.97 -17.85
C ALA A 572 -28.43 -14.94 -18.82
N PHE A 573 -28.90 -13.75 -19.19
CA PHE A 573 -30.17 -13.55 -19.87
C PHE A 573 -30.06 -13.03 -21.33
N GLY A 574 -28.84 -12.74 -21.82
CA GLY A 574 -28.58 -12.07 -23.09
C GLY A 574 -28.66 -10.54 -22.97
N ALA A 575 -28.12 -9.82 -23.95
CA ALA A 575 -27.97 -8.36 -23.91
C ALA A 575 -29.24 -7.59 -23.55
N ALA A 576 -30.34 -7.82 -24.29
CA ALA A 576 -31.59 -7.06 -24.14
C ALA A 576 -32.31 -7.37 -22.80
N ARG A 577 -32.46 -8.64 -22.47
CA ARG A 577 -33.12 -9.05 -21.19
C ARG A 577 -32.24 -8.76 -19.98
N GLY A 578 -30.95 -8.97 -20.10
CA GLY A 578 -29.96 -8.61 -19.07
C GLY A 578 -29.95 -7.11 -18.79
N PHE A 579 -30.08 -6.29 -19.85
CA PHE A 579 -30.29 -4.84 -19.68
C PHE A 579 -31.56 -4.54 -18.87
N GLY A 580 -32.69 -5.22 -19.18
CA GLY A 580 -33.94 -5.05 -18.44
C GLY A 580 -33.79 -5.40 -16.96
N VAL A 581 -33.16 -6.53 -16.63
CA VAL A 581 -32.84 -6.96 -15.25
C VAL A 581 -31.94 -5.93 -14.54
N ALA A 582 -30.88 -5.49 -15.22
CA ALA A 582 -29.96 -4.52 -14.65
C ALA A 582 -30.59 -3.14 -14.47
N ALA A 583 -31.42 -2.68 -15.40
CA ALA A 583 -32.12 -1.41 -15.31
C ALA A 583 -33.12 -1.40 -14.14
N LEU A 584 -33.99 -2.42 -14.05
CA LEU A 584 -34.96 -2.57 -12.96
C LEU A 584 -34.26 -2.71 -11.62
N GLY A 585 -33.22 -3.55 -11.53
CA GLY A 585 -32.44 -3.74 -10.31
C GLY A 585 -31.72 -2.47 -9.86
N SER A 586 -31.13 -1.71 -10.81
CA SER A 586 -30.48 -0.43 -10.52
C SER A 586 -31.45 0.65 -10.04
N ILE A 587 -32.65 0.72 -10.63
CA ILE A 587 -33.70 1.62 -10.19
C ILE A 587 -34.16 1.25 -8.77
N ALA A 588 -34.38 -0.03 -8.49
CA ALA A 588 -34.75 -0.49 -7.15
C ALA A 588 -33.68 -0.15 -6.11
N LEU A 589 -32.40 -0.41 -6.38
CA LEU A 589 -31.27 -0.05 -5.52
C LEU A 589 -31.18 1.47 -5.33
N ALA A 590 -31.46 2.26 -6.34
CA ALA A 590 -31.48 3.72 -6.26
C ALA A 590 -32.57 4.21 -5.30
N VAL A 591 -33.79 3.66 -5.41
CA VAL A 591 -34.91 4.01 -4.51
C VAL A 591 -34.60 3.58 -3.09
N ILE A 592 -34.14 2.35 -2.88
CA ILE A 592 -33.80 1.82 -1.53
C ILE A 592 -32.69 2.66 -0.90
N GLY A 593 -31.60 2.90 -1.63
CA GLY A 593 -30.46 3.65 -1.13
C GLY A 593 -30.80 5.12 -0.84
N TYR A 594 -31.62 5.77 -1.68
CA TYR A 594 -32.11 7.14 -1.43
C TYR A 594 -33.01 7.18 -0.18
N ALA A 595 -33.95 6.25 -0.02
CA ALA A 595 -34.83 6.18 1.14
C ALA A 595 -34.03 5.93 2.43
N ALA A 596 -33.05 5.02 2.38
CA ALA A 596 -32.14 4.77 3.49
C ALA A 596 -31.33 6.03 3.86
N GLY A 597 -30.75 6.72 2.87
CA GLY A 597 -30.01 7.96 3.11
C GLY A 597 -30.87 9.06 3.74
N ARG A 598 -32.13 9.16 3.29
CA ARG A 598 -33.09 10.12 3.85
C ARG A 598 -33.51 9.80 5.29
N ALA A 599 -33.64 8.52 5.60
CA ALA A 599 -33.97 8.04 6.97
C ALA A 599 -32.79 8.21 7.93
N ILE A 600 -31.56 7.90 7.48
CA ILE A 600 -30.34 8.06 8.27
C ILE A 600 -29.98 9.53 8.52
N GLY A 601 -30.30 10.41 7.56
CA GLY A 601 -30.05 11.84 7.62
C GLY A 601 -28.58 12.24 7.42
N ALA A 602 -28.36 13.56 7.31
CA ALA A 602 -27.07 14.15 7.01
C ALA A 602 -25.96 13.75 8.00
N ASP A 603 -26.24 13.87 9.30
CA ASP A 603 -25.28 13.56 10.35
C ASP A 603 -25.01 12.05 10.47
N GLY A 604 -25.99 11.23 10.15
CA GLY A 604 -25.85 9.78 10.09
C GLY A 604 -24.93 9.36 8.96
N VAL A 605 -25.14 9.86 7.76
CA VAL A 605 -24.37 9.51 6.57
C VAL A 605 -22.96 10.13 6.64
N ALA A 606 -22.81 11.37 7.15
CA ALA A 606 -21.51 12.01 7.32
C ALA A 606 -20.56 11.28 8.30
N ARG A 607 -21.11 10.39 9.14
CA ARG A 607 -20.31 9.50 9.99
C ARG A 607 -19.76 8.26 9.25
N TRP A 608 -20.28 7.98 8.06
CA TRP A 608 -19.96 6.79 7.26
C TRP A 608 -19.16 7.11 6.00
N ILE A 609 -19.29 8.35 5.51
CA ILE A 609 -18.66 8.83 4.28
C ILE A 609 -17.90 10.11 4.63
N SER A 610 -16.78 10.39 3.94
CA SER A 610 -15.98 11.59 4.22
C SER A 610 -16.85 12.87 4.16
N ARG A 611 -16.63 13.82 5.06
CA ARG A 611 -17.33 15.11 5.07
C ARG A 611 -17.10 15.89 3.77
N ARG A 612 -15.99 15.67 3.09
CA ARG A 612 -15.66 16.29 1.80
C ARG A 612 -16.59 15.75 0.71
N SER A 613 -16.68 14.43 0.57
CA SER A 613 -17.59 13.77 -0.38
C SER A 613 -19.05 14.17 -0.13
N TYR A 614 -19.48 14.27 1.13
CA TYR A 614 -20.82 14.75 1.47
C TYR A 614 -21.06 16.19 1.01
N ARG A 615 -20.13 17.12 1.27
CA ARG A 615 -20.24 18.52 0.86
C ARG A 615 -20.27 18.65 -0.67
N SER A 616 -19.38 17.95 -1.38
CA SER A 616 -19.32 17.95 -2.84
C SER A 616 -20.62 17.42 -3.46
N VAL A 617 -21.13 16.28 -2.97
CA VAL A 617 -22.41 15.72 -3.47
C VAL A 617 -23.58 16.65 -3.17
N ARG A 618 -23.63 17.29 -2.00
CA ARG A 618 -24.66 18.26 -1.66
C ARG A 618 -24.61 19.50 -2.55
N GLN A 619 -23.43 20.05 -2.81
CA GLN A 619 -23.25 21.21 -3.67
C GLN A 619 -23.65 20.91 -5.13
N VAL A 620 -23.13 19.80 -5.68
CA VAL A 620 -23.43 19.39 -7.05
C VAL A 620 -24.90 18.93 -7.19
N GLY A 621 -25.43 18.21 -6.20
CA GLY A 621 -26.83 17.76 -6.18
C GLY A 621 -27.85 18.92 -6.08
N ALA A 622 -27.45 20.08 -5.56
CA ALA A 622 -28.29 21.28 -5.55
C ALA A 622 -28.63 21.79 -6.97
N HIS A 623 -27.83 21.42 -7.99
CA HIS A 623 -28.09 21.76 -9.40
C HIS A 623 -29.12 20.82 -10.07
N GLY A 624 -29.88 20.06 -9.30
CA GLY A 624 -30.98 19.22 -9.78
C GLY A 624 -30.54 18.08 -10.68
N VAL A 625 -31.26 17.81 -11.78
CA VAL A 625 -31.01 16.70 -12.71
C VAL A 625 -29.58 16.71 -13.26
N ALA A 626 -29.11 17.87 -13.69
CA ALA A 626 -27.77 18.04 -14.26
C ALA A 626 -26.67 17.70 -13.24
N GLY A 627 -26.83 18.13 -11.99
CA GLY A 627 -25.90 17.80 -10.92
C GLY A 627 -25.82 16.31 -10.64
N VAL A 628 -26.97 15.62 -10.62
CA VAL A 628 -27.00 14.16 -10.42
C VAL A 628 -26.34 13.41 -11.58
N ILE A 629 -26.57 13.84 -12.83
CA ILE A 629 -25.89 13.27 -14.01
C ILE A 629 -24.37 13.40 -13.87
N VAL A 630 -23.89 14.59 -13.51
CA VAL A 630 -22.46 14.82 -13.30
C VAL A 630 -21.90 13.91 -12.20
N LEU A 631 -22.61 13.75 -11.07
CA LEU A 631 -22.22 12.82 -10.00
C LEU A 631 -22.15 11.37 -10.46
N ARG A 632 -23.01 10.94 -11.37
CA ARG A 632 -23.05 9.59 -11.92
C ARG A 632 -21.94 9.31 -12.95
N LEU A 633 -21.58 10.32 -13.71
CA LEU A 633 -20.53 10.25 -14.71
C LEU A 633 -19.13 10.50 -14.11
N SER A 634 -19.05 11.24 -12.99
CA SER A 634 -17.81 11.45 -12.24
C SER A 634 -17.65 10.31 -11.23
N SER A 635 -16.56 9.59 -11.27
CA SER A 635 -16.24 8.51 -10.31
C SER A 635 -15.90 9.02 -8.89
N VAL A 636 -16.56 10.08 -8.42
CA VAL A 636 -16.29 10.75 -7.13
C VAL A 636 -16.71 9.89 -5.93
N ALA A 637 -17.66 8.97 -6.10
CA ALA A 637 -18.06 8.02 -5.06
C ALA A 637 -18.69 6.78 -5.70
N GLY A 638 -18.53 5.62 -5.07
CA GLY A 638 -19.18 4.39 -5.53
C GLY A 638 -20.70 4.56 -5.66
N THR A 639 -21.30 3.86 -6.61
CA THR A 639 -22.72 4.01 -7.00
C THR A 639 -23.68 3.94 -5.82
N GLY A 640 -23.44 3.01 -4.86
CA GLY A 640 -24.25 2.88 -3.64
C GLY A 640 -24.12 4.08 -2.70
N ALA A 641 -22.94 4.68 -2.59
CA ALA A 641 -22.70 5.85 -1.77
C ALA A 641 -23.46 7.08 -2.31
N ILE A 642 -23.54 7.26 -3.63
CA ILE A 642 -24.29 8.35 -4.26
C ILE A 642 -25.78 8.28 -3.91
N HIS A 643 -26.38 7.08 -3.85
CA HIS A 643 -27.78 6.91 -3.45
C HIS A 643 -28.02 7.44 -2.02
N LEU A 644 -27.19 6.99 -1.06
CA LEU A 644 -27.26 7.42 0.33
C LEU A 644 -27.03 8.92 0.49
N LEU A 645 -26.02 9.46 -0.21
CA LEU A 645 -25.64 10.87 -0.14
C LEU A 645 -26.73 11.80 -0.70
N CYS A 646 -27.36 11.44 -1.83
CA CYS A 646 -28.44 12.22 -2.41
C CYS A 646 -29.69 12.20 -1.52
N GLY A 647 -29.99 11.09 -0.88
CA GLY A 647 -31.06 10.96 0.09
C GLY A 647 -30.82 11.81 1.35
N ALA A 648 -29.63 11.68 1.97
CA ALA A 648 -29.23 12.44 3.14
C ALA A 648 -29.11 13.94 2.87
N GLY A 649 -28.61 14.32 1.67
CA GLY A 649 -28.51 15.69 1.20
C GLY A 649 -29.85 16.32 0.80
N ARG A 650 -30.96 15.58 0.90
CA ARG A 650 -32.32 16.02 0.55
C ARG A 650 -32.47 16.55 -0.89
N VAL A 651 -31.73 15.93 -1.84
CA VAL A 651 -31.92 16.21 -3.27
C VAL A 651 -33.36 15.86 -3.65
N ARG A 652 -34.03 16.69 -4.47
CA ARG A 652 -35.42 16.42 -4.89
C ARG A 652 -35.51 15.02 -5.56
N PHE A 653 -36.40 14.16 -5.08
CA PHE A 653 -36.49 12.75 -5.50
C PHE A 653 -36.63 12.59 -7.02
N LEU A 654 -37.52 13.37 -7.66
CA LEU A 654 -37.69 13.30 -9.11
C LEU A 654 -36.43 13.75 -9.88
N ALA A 655 -35.75 14.78 -9.44
CA ALA A 655 -34.49 15.21 -10.03
C ALA A 655 -33.38 14.15 -9.84
N TYR A 656 -33.33 13.55 -8.67
CA TYR A 656 -32.42 12.45 -8.36
C TYR A 656 -32.70 11.22 -9.25
N MET A 657 -33.97 10.78 -9.38
CA MET A 657 -34.31 9.62 -10.21
C MET A 657 -34.04 9.89 -11.69
N ALA A 658 -34.48 11.03 -12.22
CA ALA A 658 -34.21 11.39 -13.62
C ALA A 658 -32.70 11.47 -13.92
N GLY A 659 -31.94 12.16 -13.06
CA GLY A 659 -30.50 12.27 -13.23
C GLY A 659 -29.77 10.93 -13.07
N THR A 660 -30.27 10.04 -12.20
CA THR A 660 -29.73 8.69 -12.04
C THR A 660 -30.01 7.84 -13.30
N ILE A 661 -31.25 7.79 -13.79
CA ILE A 661 -31.62 7.00 -14.97
C ILE A 661 -30.81 7.45 -16.19
N ILE A 662 -30.74 8.77 -16.44
CA ILE A 662 -29.97 9.32 -17.56
C ILE A 662 -28.47 9.06 -17.38
N GLY A 663 -27.97 9.24 -16.17
CA GLY A 663 -26.53 9.15 -15.90
C GLY A 663 -25.96 7.72 -15.96
N ILE A 664 -26.77 6.69 -15.57
CA ILE A 664 -26.32 5.28 -15.63
C ILE A 664 -26.64 4.60 -16.95
N ALA A 665 -27.60 5.11 -17.73
CA ALA A 665 -28.07 4.45 -18.95
C ALA A 665 -26.96 4.11 -19.95
N PRO A 666 -26.02 5.02 -20.28
CA PRO A 666 -24.93 4.67 -21.21
C PRO A 666 -24.08 3.49 -20.73
N ALA A 667 -23.75 3.45 -19.44
CA ALA A 667 -22.96 2.37 -18.88
C ALA A 667 -23.75 1.04 -18.87
N LEU A 668 -25.04 1.08 -18.49
CA LEU A 668 -25.89 -0.12 -18.51
C LEU A 668 -26.03 -0.70 -19.92
N VAL A 669 -26.26 0.14 -20.94
CA VAL A 669 -26.34 -0.31 -22.34
C VAL A 669 -25.02 -0.98 -22.75
N ALA A 670 -23.94 -0.27 -22.52
CA ALA A 670 -22.62 -0.70 -22.93
C ALA A 670 -22.18 -2.02 -22.27
N LEU A 671 -22.35 -2.15 -20.95
CA LEU A 671 -22.02 -3.37 -20.19
C LEU A 671 -22.96 -4.52 -20.53
N SER A 672 -24.24 -4.23 -20.86
CA SER A 672 -25.19 -5.27 -21.31
C SER A 672 -24.85 -5.78 -22.69
N VAL A 673 -24.41 -4.93 -23.61
CA VAL A 673 -23.90 -5.37 -24.93
C VAL A 673 -22.66 -6.22 -24.76
N LEU A 674 -21.70 -5.79 -23.93
CA LEU A 674 -20.50 -6.57 -23.65
C LEU A 674 -20.83 -7.94 -23.03
N GLY A 675 -21.71 -7.99 -22.03
CA GLY A 675 -22.15 -9.24 -21.41
C GLY A 675 -22.89 -10.17 -22.38
N GLY A 676 -23.69 -9.59 -23.27
CA GLY A 676 -24.36 -10.38 -24.35
C GLY A 676 -23.36 -10.99 -25.32
N LEU A 677 -22.38 -10.24 -25.78
CA LEU A 677 -21.31 -10.74 -26.66
C LEU A 677 -20.45 -11.81 -25.95
N LEU A 678 -20.19 -11.64 -24.64
CA LEU A 678 -19.53 -12.67 -23.82
C LEU A 678 -20.36 -13.95 -23.76
N ARG A 679 -21.70 -13.84 -23.56
CA ARG A 679 -22.62 -14.97 -23.61
C ARG A 679 -22.56 -15.70 -24.96
N ASP A 680 -22.66 -14.94 -26.06
CA ASP A 680 -22.66 -15.52 -27.41
C ASP A 680 -21.34 -16.24 -27.70
N ASN A 681 -20.23 -15.70 -27.22
CA ASN A 681 -18.92 -16.33 -27.30
C ASN A 681 -18.81 -17.59 -26.43
N LEU A 682 -19.49 -17.64 -25.27
CA LEU A 682 -19.54 -18.80 -24.38
C LEU A 682 -20.44 -19.93 -24.97
N LEU A 683 -21.55 -19.57 -25.61
CA LEU A 683 -22.50 -20.54 -26.18
C LEU A 683 -22.11 -21.01 -27.57
N GLN A 684 -21.54 -20.12 -28.38
CA GLN A 684 -21.12 -20.38 -29.77
C GLN A 684 -19.78 -19.74 -30.05
N PRO A 685 -18.67 -20.38 -29.62
CA PRO A 685 -17.35 -19.83 -29.83
C PRO A 685 -17.02 -19.71 -31.31
N SER A 686 -16.70 -18.49 -31.73
CA SER A 686 -16.23 -18.19 -33.07
C SER A 686 -15.23 -17.04 -33.05
N VAL A 687 -14.35 -17.00 -34.04
CA VAL A 687 -13.41 -15.88 -34.19
C VAL A 687 -14.15 -14.55 -34.31
N THR A 688 -15.30 -14.55 -34.98
CA THR A 688 -16.16 -13.38 -35.18
C THR A 688 -16.73 -12.87 -33.86
N ASN A 689 -17.29 -13.78 -33.02
CA ASN A 689 -17.82 -13.41 -31.70
C ASN A 689 -16.72 -12.93 -30.76
N GLY A 690 -15.54 -13.54 -30.81
CA GLY A 690 -14.36 -13.09 -30.10
C GLY A 690 -13.96 -11.67 -30.50
N LEU A 691 -13.79 -11.38 -31.78
CA LEU A 691 -13.44 -10.05 -32.30
C LEU A 691 -14.50 -9.00 -31.97
N ALA A 692 -15.81 -9.35 -32.04
CA ALA A 692 -16.90 -8.45 -31.67
C ALA A 692 -16.85 -8.07 -30.17
N THR A 693 -16.61 -9.05 -29.29
CA THR A 693 -16.43 -8.83 -27.86
C THR A 693 -15.26 -7.88 -27.57
N ILE A 694 -14.18 -8.05 -28.31
CA ILE A 694 -13.00 -7.21 -28.30
C ILE A 694 -13.31 -5.77 -28.69
N ALA A 695 -13.90 -5.60 -29.85
CA ALA A 695 -14.23 -4.28 -30.38
C ALA A 695 -15.16 -3.53 -29.41
N ALA A 696 -16.15 -4.22 -28.84
CA ALA A 696 -17.06 -3.63 -27.86
C ALA A 696 -16.31 -3.18 -26.58
N ALA A 697 -15.43 -3.99 -26.03
CA ALA A 697 -14.63 -3.63 -24.85
C ALA A 697 -13.73 -2.40 -25.12
N VAL A 698 -13.09 -2.35 -26.28
CA VAL A 698 -12.23 -1.24 -26.70
C VAL A 698 -13.05 0.06 -26.87
N VAL A 699 -14.19 -0.01 -27.52
CA VAL A 699 -15.10 1.14 -27.69
C VAL A 699 -15.53 1.69 -26.32
N LEU A 700 -15.84 0.80 -25.38
CA LEU A 700 -16.22 1.20 -24.02
C LEU A 700 -15.10 1.92 -23.26
N ILE A 701 -13.87 1.44 -23.37
CA ILE A 701 -12.71 2.07 -22.75
C ILE A 701 -12.46 3.46 -23.35
N ILE A 702 -12.59 3.59 -24.68
CA ILE A 702 -12.42 4.87 -25.38
C ILE A 702 -13.52 5.86 -24.97
N LEU A 703 -14.79 5.42 -24.95
CA LEU A 703 -15.93 6.27 -24.54
C LEU A 703 -15.82 6.72 -23.09
N ALA A 704 -15.44 5.81 -22.18
CA ALA A 704 -15.19 6.17 -20.77
C ALA A 704 -14.06 7.20 -20.64
N GLY A 705 -12.99 7.04 -21.42
CA GLY A 705 -11.89 7.99 -21.50
C GLY A 705 -12.31 9.37 -22.00
N ILE A 706 -13.11 9.42 -23.10
CA ILE A 706 -13.62 10.67 -23.69
C ILE A 706 -14.57 11.39 -22.73
N ILE A 707 -15.51 10.67 -22.11
CA ILE A 707 -16.45 11.25 -21.13
C ILE A 707 -15.66 11.83 -19.94
N ARG A 708 -14.69 11.11 -19.44
CA ARG A 708 -13.82 11.56 -18.34
C ARG A 708 -13.04 12.82 -18.72
N MET A 709 -12.48 12.86 -19.92
CA MET A 709 -11.75 14.01 -20.46
C MET A 709 -12.66 15.25 -20.60
N PHE A 710 -13.87 15.09 -21.11
CA PHE A 710 -14.85 16.17 -21.28
C PHE A 710 -15.31 16.76 -19.94
N LEU A 711 -15.52 15.91 -18.93
CA LEU A 711 -15.89 16.36 -17.58
C LEU A 711 -14.74 17.11 -16.90
N LEU A 712 -13.49 16.71 -17.11
CA LEU A 712 -12.31 17.40 -16.58
C LEU A 712 -12.13 18.77 -17.23
N ILE A 713 -12.30 18.90 -18.55
CA ILE A 713 -12.20 20.18 -19.26
C ILE A 713 -13.26 21.19 -18.75
N ARG A 714 -14.48 20.76 -18.45
CA ARG A 714 -15.52 21.63 -17.90
C ARG A 714 -15.31 22.05 -16.45
N GLN A 715 -14.59 21.31 -15.65
CA GLN A 715 -14.24 21.71 -14.27
C GLN A 715 -13.21 22.84 -14.23
N PHE A 716 -12.40 23.02 -15.29
CA PHE A 716 -11.37 24.06 -15.36
C PHE A 716 -11.78 25.30 -16.15
N ALA A 717 -12.96 25.34 -16.75
CA ALA A 717 -13.43 26.48 -17.54
C ALA A 717 -13.91 27.76 -16.76
N PRO A 718 -14.24 27.74 -15.45
CA PRO A 718 -14.76 28.97 -14.78
C PRO A 718 -13.71 29.94 -14.25
N SER A 719 -12.41 29.64 -14.29
CA SER A 719 -11.41 30.53 -13.68
C SER A 719 -10.87 31.64 -14.59
N MET A 720 -11.13 31.59 -15.90
CA MET A 720 -10.60 32.58 -16.83
C MET A 720 -11.50 33.83 -17.00
N THR A 721 -12.76 33.78 -16.60
CA THR A 721 -13.67 34.96 -16.67
C THR A 721 -13.59 35.84 -15.43
N SER A 722 -13.10 35.34 -14.30
CA SER A 722 -12.96 36.14 -13.05
C SER A 722 -11.69 36.99 -13.01
N GLN A 723 -10.68 36.69 -13.82
CA GLN A 723 -9.47 37.53 -13.89
C GLN A 723 -9.61 38.73 -14.82
N ARG A 724 -10.51 38.72 -15.80
CA ARG A 724 -10.75 39.91 -16.66
C ARG A 724 -11.48 41.00 -15.95
N HIS A 725 -12.30 40.72 -14.92
CA HIS A 725 -13.04 41.76 -14.17
C HIS A 725 -12.24 42.40 -13.03
N ARG A 726 -11.06 41.89 -12.66
CA ARG A 726 -10.17 42.53 -11.67
C ARG A 726 -9.07 43.39 -12.28
N ALA A 727 -8.87 43.34 -13.59
CA ALA A 727 -7.86 44.13 -14.29
C ALA A 727 -8.46 45.44 -14.86
N GLU A 728 -9.78 45.67 -14.75
CA GLU A 728 -10.41 46.90 -15.20
C GLU A 728 -10.83 47.88 -14.07
N PHE A 729 -10.59 47.51 -12.79
CA PHE A 729 -10.83 48.35 -11.63
C PHE A 729 -9.74 48.21 -10.56
N GLY A 730 -8.49 48.42 -10.93
CA GLY A 730 -7.39 48.55 -10.02
C GLY A 730 -6.33 49.49 -10.54
#